data_002b11fd0528f6be54daed2731322883
#
_entry.id   002b11fd0528f6be54daed2731322883
#
_cell.length_a   1.000
_cell.length_b   1.000
_cell.length_c   1.000
_cell.angle_alpha   90.00
_cell.angle_beta   90.00
_cell.angle_gamma   90.00
#
_symmetry.space_group_name_H-M   'P 1'
#
loop_
_entity.id
_entity.type
_entity.pdbx_description
1 polymer ?
#
loop_
_entity_poly.entity_id
_entity_poly.type
_entity_poly.pdbx_seq_one_letter_code
_entity_poly.pdbx_strand_id
1 'polypeptide(L)'
;MAQIKQLDPHVADLIAAGEVVERPASVVKELMENAIDAGACALTVEIAHGGMTLIRVTDDGCGIPADQAPAAFLRHATSKIATEFDLEAIGTLGFRGEALAAISAVSRVELLTRPAQDALGTALTLEGGTVLEQEEAGCPAGTTMVVRDLFFNTPARQKFLKKDAAEGAAVFAVVQRIALSHPELSVKFILDGRQELLTPGDGQLNSAVYAVMGRDIALGFLPVNGSGSNMTVTGFTSMPTCCRGSRSYQHFFVNGRYVKSRTMMAAVEEAYKNQKMVGRFPGCVIHLAMRHNEVDVNVHPAKTEVKFQNEQQVFSAVYHGVLSALNGDRSRPQAVLKGVREEDTVTPNQTTLPLHDGTASMNQVPVRPQTMRAGPQKAASSYQFRRVEPLPREGERPPQRPIPAPVEAGRRTGDILPAHRSAAGHGEKESPAVGPVRPREEPVAAAKSSAPEVQVVEQAPLQEPMPAQGRSNPELQPWEEPWQVQGELFHTYVMVEQGDKALLIDKHAAHERANFDRLKAADYQPMVQQLLVPVTFTPAPEERAVLLEQLPLLARFGFEMEEFGTAALAVRSAPDYLDAGEIEPALLELARRIRVTGSADPQSARDELLHTMACKAAIKGGQRNGPQELEEVARMVLSGAVRYCPHGRPVAIELTRAQLEKQFKRT
;
A
#
# COMPACT_ATOMS: atom_id res chain seq x y z
N MET A 1 -30.01 22.62 40.67
CA MET A 1 -28.78 21.88 40.35
C MET A 1 -29.15 20.55 39.73
N ALA A 2 -28.50 20.14 38.64
CA ALA A 2 -28.70 18.83 38.05
C ALA A 2 -28.24 17.76 39.06
N GLN A 3 -29.09 16.79 39.38
CA GLN A 3 -28.77 15.67 40.26
C GLN A 3 -28.09 14.55 39.46
N ILE A 4 -26.98 14.04 39.93
CA ILE A 4 -26.34 12.83 39.40
C ILE A 4 -27.22 11.63 39.79
N LYS A 5 -27.69 10.87 38.80
CA LYS A 5 -28.48 9.65 38.97
C LYS A 5 -27.80 8.49 38.26
N GLN A 6 -27.87 7.32 38.81
CA GLN A 6 -27.50 6.08 38.13
C GLN A 6 -28.48 5.84 37.00
N LEU A 7 -27.96 5.56 35.80
CA LEU A 7 -28.79 5.25 34.61
C LEU A 7 -29.47 3.89 34.78
N ASP A 8 -30.62 3.76 34.13
CA ASP A 8 -31.23 2.46 33.94
C ASP A 8 -30.25 1.52 33.18
N PRO A 9 -30.14 0.25 33.61
CA PRO A 9 -29.21 -0.70 32.94
C PRO A 9 -29.37 -0.76 31.42
N HIS A 10 -30.61 -0.77 30.91
CA HIS A 10 -30.87 -0.79 29.49
C HIS A 10 -30.32 0.47 28.78
N VAL A 11 -30.50 1.65 29.36
CA VAL A 11 -29.97 2.91 28.83
C VAL A 11 -28.45 2.90 28.88
N ALA A 12 -27.85 2.39 29.96
CA ALA A 12 -26.40 2.23 30.08
C ALA A 12 -25.87 1.27 29.00
N ASP A 13 -26.62 0.19 28.69
CA ASP A 13 -26.30 -0.76 27.65
C ASP A 13 -26.30 -0.14 26.25
N LEU A 14 -27.30 0.68 25.94
CA LEU A 14 -27.37 1.40 24.67
C LEU A 14 -26.24 2.42 24.50
N ILE A 15 -25.82 3.09 25.56
CA ILE A 15 -24.68 4.02 25.54
C ILE A 15 -23.38 3.27 25.27
N ALA A 16 -23.09 2.22 26.03
CA ALA A 16 -21.88 1.43 25.85
C ALA A 16 -21.85 0.66 24.53
N ALA A 17 -23.01 0.15 24.05
CA ALA A 17 -23.12 -0.40 22.72
C ALA A 17 -22.68 0.61 21.64
N GLY A 18 -22.81 1.92 21.93
CA GLY A 18 -22.42 2.98 21.03
C GLY A 18 -20.92 3.14 20.85
N GLU A 19 -20.17 2.75 21.82
CA GLU A 19 -18.71 2.83 21.75
C GLU A 19 -18.07 1.60 21.06
N VAL A 20 -18.79 0.47 21.10
CA VAL A 20 -18.31 -0.81 20.54
C VAL A 20 -18.86 -1.06 19.13
N VAL A 21 -20.16 -0.79 18.93
CA VAL A 21 -20.88 -1.06 17.67
C VAL A 21 -21.23 0.26 16.98
N GLU A 22 -20.34 0.75 16.14
CA GLU A 22 -20.57 1.98 15.34
C GLU A 22 -21.30 1.69 14.04
N ARG A 23 -21.05 0.54 13.43
CA ARG A 23 -21.52 0.18 12.08
C ARG A 23 -21.46 -1.34 11.84
N PRO A 24 -22.08 -1.88 10.75
CA PRO A 24 -22.05 -3.31 10.43
C PRO A 24 -20.64 -3.93 10.42
N ALA A 25 -19.65 -3.20 9.87
CA ALA A 25 -18.27 -3.65 9.82
C ALA A 25 -17.65 -3.90 11.21
N SER A 26 -18.09 -3.16 12.26
CA SER A 26 -17.65 -3.40 13.65
C SER A 26 -18.20 -4.72 14.17
N VAL A 27 -19.48 -5.01 13.89
CA VAL A 27 -20.11 -6.29 14.28
C VAL A 27 -19.40 -7.47 13.65
N VAL A 28 -19.21 -7.42 12.30
CA VAL A 28 -18.52 -8.49 11.57
C VAL A 28 -17.11 -8.70 12.09
N LYS A 29 -16.37 -7.61 12.39
CA LYS A 29 -15.03 -7.70 12.95
C LYS A 29 -15.01 -8.46 14.26
N GLU A 30 -15.84 -8.08 15.23
CA GLU A 30 -15.87 -8.72 16.55
C GLU A 30 -16.32 -10.19 16.47
N LEU A 31 -17.29 -10.52 15.60
CA LEU A 31 -17.74 -11.91 15.41
C LEU A 31 -16.66 -12.78 14.77
N MET A 32 -15.95 -12.27 13.75
CA MET A 32 -14.82 -12.97 13.12
C MET A 32 -13.64 -13.16 14.10
N GLU A 33 -13.30 -12.14 14.89
CA GLU A 33 -12.25 -12.24 15.93
C GLU A 33 -12.62 -13.28 16.99
N ASN A 34 -13.90 -13.39 17.37
CA ASN A 34 -14.37 -14.43 18.29
C ASN A 34 -14.26 -15.83 17.69
N ALA A 35 -14.57 -16.01 16.40
CA ALA A 35 -14.42 -17.28 15.72
C ALA A 35 -12.95 -17.73 15.65
N ILE A 36 -12.02 -16.81 15.36
CA ILE A 36 -10.58 -17.08 15.37
C ILE A 36 -10.11 -17.49 16.78
N ASP A 37 -10.52 -16.75 17.81
CA ASP A 37 -10.20 -17.06 19.20
C ASP A 37 -10.80 -18.41 19.66
N ALA A 38 -11.91 -18.87 19.01
CA ALA A 38 -12.50 -20.19 19.20
C ALA A 38 -11.79 -21.32 18.44
N GLY A 39 -10.70 -20.99 17.72
CA GLY A 39 -9.89 -21.95 16.96
C GLY A 39 -10.56 -22.44 15.67
N ALA A 40 -11.40 -21.62 15.05
CA ALA A 40 -12.03 -21.97 13.77
C ALA A 40 -11.00 -22.13 12.65
N CYS A 41 -11.22 -23.10 11.77
CA CYS A 41 -10.47 -23.32 10.54
C CYS A 41 -11.24 -22.85 9.30
N ALA A 42 -12.57 -22.77 9.40
CA ALA A 42 -13.44 -22.31 8.33
C ALA A 42 -14.47 -21.29 8.86
N LEU A 43 -14.60 -20.19 8.13
CA LEU A 43 -15.48 -19.08 8.49
C LEU A 43 -16.30 -18.63 7.29
N THR A 44 -17.63 -18.60 7.44
CA THR A 44 -18.52 -18.04 6.44
C THR A 44 -19.17 -16.77 6.99
N VAL A 45 -19.01 -15.67 6.28
CA VAL A 45 -19.64 -14.37 6.57
C VAL A 45 -20.64 -14.06 5.46
N GLU A 46 -21.89 -13.88 5.81
CA GLU A 46 -22.95 -13.48 4.88
C GLU A 46 -23.61 -12.18 5.37
N ILE A 47 -23.77 -11.22 4.49
CA ILE A 47 -24.48 -9.98 4.79
C ILE A 47 -25.52 -9.64 3.71
N ALA A 48 -26.58 -8.97 4.11
CA ALA A 48 -27.57 -8.39 3.21
C ALA A 48 -27.80 -6.92 3.53
N HIS A 49 -28.07 -6.11 2.47
CA HIS A 49 -28.26 -4.66 2.57
C HIS A 49 -27.14 -3.96 3.38
N GLY A 50 -25.89 -4.26 3.01
CA GLY A 50 -24.73 -3.69 3.68
C GLY A 50 -24.50 -4.15 5.12
N GLY A 51 -25.21 -5.20 5.56
CA GLY A 51 -25.18 -5.74 6.92
C GLY A 51 -26.18 -5.07 7.87
N MET A 52 -27.11 -4.26 7.36
CA MET A 52 -28.14 -3.62 8.20
C MET A 52 -29.30 -4.57 8.50
N THR A 53 -29.73 -5.37 7.53
CA THR A 53 -30.83 -6.31 7.70
C THR A 53 -30.38 -7.69 8.15
N LEU A 54 -29.18 -8.13 7.71
CA LEU A 54 -28.63 -9.43 8.04
C LEU A 54 -27.11 -9.36 8.11
N ILE A 55 -26.57 -9.91 9.18
CA ILE A 55 -25.19 -10.35 9.31
C ILE A 55 -25.25 -11.78 9.85
N ARG A 56 -24.68 -12.75 9.11
CA ARG A 56 -24.53 -14.12 9.57
C ARG A 56 -23.06 -14.50 9.53
N VAL A 57 -22.55 -14.96 10.67
CA VAL A 57 -21.19 -15.47 10.80
C VAL A 57 -21.28 -16.90 11.28
N THR A 58 -20.72 -17.84 10.53
CA THR A 58 -20.70 -19.28 10.85
C THR A 58 -19.26 -19.75 10.89
N ASP A 59 -18.86 -20.37 11.98
CA ASP A 59 -17.55 -20.96 12.19
C ASP A 59 -17.64 -22.44 12.60
N ASP A 60 -16.53 -23.14 12.48
CA ASP A 60 -16.32 -24.52 12.90
C ASP A 60 -15.45 -24.63 14.19
N GLY A 61 -15.43 -23.58 15.00
CA GLY A 61 -14.65 -23.50 16.23
C GLY A 61 -15.16 -24.41 17.35
N CYS A 62 -14.67 -24.19 18.58
CA CYS A 62 -14.97 -25.05 19.73
C CYS A 62 -16.44 -25.05 20.17
N GLY A 63 -17.26 -24.10 19.72
CA GLY A 63 -18.64 -23.93 20.18
C GLY A 63 -18.74 -23.36 21.60
N ILE A 64 -19.97 -23.14 22.10
CA ILE A 64 -20.28 -22.63 23.42
C ILE A 64 -21.19 -23.66 24.14
N PRO A 65 -20.84 -24.14 25.35
CA PRO A 65 -21.69 -25.00 26.13
C PRO A 65 -23.07 -24.38 26.44
N ALA A 66 -24.12 -25.20 26.51
CA ALA A 66 -25.50 -24.75 26.69
C ALA A 66 -25.73 -23.90 27.92
N ASP A 67 -25.06 -24.22 29.02
CA ASP A 67 -25.10 -23.48 30.30
C ASP A 67 -24.39 -22.14 30.25
N GLN A 68 -23.44 -21.96 29.30
CA GLN A 68 -22.66 -20.75 29.12
C GLN A 68 -23.21 -19.82 28.00
N ALA A 69 -24.09 -20.33 27.12
CA ALA A 69 -24.61 -19.57 26.01
C ALA A 69 -25.29 -18.25 26.40
N PRO A 70 -26.17 -18.18 27.42
CA PRO A 70 -26.72 -16.93 27.89
C PRO A 70 -25.68 -16.01 28.54
N ALA A 71 -24.71 -16.58 29.25
CA ALA A 71 -23.65 -15.83 29.91
C ALA A 71 -22.73 -15.10 28.94
N ALA A 72 -22.56 -15.60 27.71
CA ALA A 72 -21.77 -14.97 26.66
C ALA A 72 -22.30 -13.58 26.24
N PHE A 73 -23.57 -13.27 26.52
CA PHE A 73 -24.21 -11.97 26.24
C PHE A 73 -24.27 -11.05 27.47
N LEU A 74 -23.72 -11.46 28.61
CA LEU A 74 -23.58 -10.59 29.77
C LEU A 74 -22.36 -9.66 29.59
N ARG A 75 -22.47 -8.48 30.18
CA ARG A 75 -21.33 -7.53 30.21
C ARG A 75 -20.22 -8.08 31.11
N HIS A 76 -18.98 -7.81 30.67
CA HIS A 76 -17.78 -8.24 31.38
C HIS A 76 -17.64 -9.76 31.53
N ALA A 77 -18.42 -10.53 30.77
CA ALA A 77 -18.30 -11.98 30.72
C ALA A 77 -17.30 -12.35 29.60
N THR A 78 -16.21 -12.97 29.95
CA THR A 78 -15.16 -13.41 29.02
C THR A 78 -14.48 -14.67 29.54
N SER A 79 -14.11 -15.56 28.64
CA SER A 79 -13.29 -16.74 28.90
C SER A 79 -11.79 -16.50 28.60
N LYS A 80 -11.41 -15.27 28.19
CA LYS A 80 -10.11 -14.99 27.58
C LYS A 80 -9.10 -14.35 28.52
N ILE A 81 -9.56 -13.70 29.59
CA ILE A 81 -8.73 -13.08 30.61
C ILE A 81 -9.36 -13.36 32.01
N ALA A 82 -8.55 -13.58 32.99
CA ALA A 82 -8.99 -13.82 34.39
C ALA A 82 -8.22 -12.95 35.39
N THR A 83 -7.00 -12.52 35.08
CA THR A 83 -6.13 -11.79 36.00
C THR A 83 -5.61 -10.48 35.38
N GLU A 84 -5.08 -9.60 36.25
CA GLU A 84 -4.42 -8.36 35.82
C GLU A 84 -3.19 -8.63 34.92
N PHE A 85 -2.49 -9.74 35.15
CA PHE A 85 -1.33 -10.13 34.34
C PHE A 85 -1.71 -10.49 32.89
N ASP A 86 -2.92 -11.00 32.67
CA ASP A 86 -3.41 -11.31 31.35
C ASP A 86 -3.58 -10.02 30.48
N LEU A 87 -3.79 -8.86 31.14
CA LEU A 87 -3.89 -7.56 30.47
C LEU A 87 -2.54 -7.04 29.98
N GLU A 88 -1.42 -7.46 30.58
CA GLU A 88 -0.08 -7.04 30.16
C GLU A 88 0.41 -7.81 28.93
N ALA A 89 -0.17 -9.01 28.66
CA ALA A 89 0.24 -9.89 27.58
C ALA A 89 -0.96 -10.49 26.84
N ILE A 90 -1.81 -9.63 26.26
CA ILE A 90 -3.02 -10.04 25.55
C ILE A 90 -2.65 -10.84 24.30
N GLY A 91 -2.86 -12.16 24.35
CA GLY A 91 -2.63 -13.07 23.23
C GLY A 91 -3.84 -13.30 22.33
N THR A 92 -5.06 -12.96 22.78
CA THR A 92 -6.32 -13.13 22.04
C THR A 92 -6.72 -11.87 21.30
N LEU A 93 -7.50 -11.99 20.22
CA LEU A 93 -8.00 -10.84 19.45
C LEU A 93 -9.10 -10.09 20.22
N GLY A 94 -9.99 -10.77 20.91
CA GLY A 94 -11.00 -10.20 21.83
C GLY A 94 -10.60 -10.43 23.29
N PHE A 95 -10.95 -9.52 24.22
CA PHE A 95 -10.69 -9.69 25.66
C PHE A 95 -11.66 -8.97 26.60
N ARG A 96 -12.42 -7.95 26.11
CA ARG A 96 -13.21 -7.07 26.98
C ARG A 96 -14.51 -7.67 27.52
N GLY A 97 -15.05 -8.74 26.90
CA GLY A 97 -16.34 -9.34 27.30
C GLY A 97 -17.54 -8.40 27.14
N GLU A 98 -17.51 -7.48 26.15
CA GLU A 98 -18.55 -6.47 25.95
C GLU A 98 -19.16 -6.55 24.54
N ALA A 99 -18.48 -7.18 23.57
CA ALA A 99 -18.89 -7.13 22.17
C ALA A 99 -20.26 -7.80 21.91
N LEU A 100 -20.49 -9.02 22.41
CA LEU A 100 -21.75 -9.72 22.21
C LEU A 100 -22.89 -9.05 22.96
N ALA A 101 -22.67 -8.56 24.17
CA ALA A 101 -23.64 -7.76 24.92
C ALA A 101 -24.03 -6.48 24.17
N ALA A 102 -23.02 -5.77 23.61
CA ALA A 102 -23.25 -4.56 22.83
C ALA A 102 -24.01 -4.82 21.51
N ILE A 103 -23.68 -5.92 20.81
CA ILE A 103 -24.37 -6.31 19.56
C ILE A 103 -25.82 -6.66 19.86
N SER A 104 -26.10 -7.50 20.86
CA SER A 104 -27.47 -7.93 21.22
C SER A 104 -28.33 -6.76 21.69
N ALA A 105 -27.76 -5.78 22.41
CA ALA A 105 -28.50 -4.60 22.88
C ALA A 105 -29.07 -3.74 21.76
N VAL A 106 -28.49 -3.76 20.56
CA VAL A 106 -28.91 -2.92 19.41
C VAL A 106 -29.44 -3.70 18.22
N SER A 107 -29.68 -4.99 18.36
CA SER A 107 -30.10 -5.88 17.28
C SER A 107 -30.98 -7.04 17.77
N ARG A 108 -31.47 -7.84 16.84
CA ARG A 108 -32.06 -9.16 17.09
C ARG A 108 -31.00 -10.21 16.79
N VAL A 109 -30.71 -11.08 17.75
CA VAL A 109 -29.65 -12.07 17.64
C VAL A 109 -30.20 -13.47 17.75
N GLU A 110 -29.82 -14.34 16.81
CA GLU A 110 -30.03 -15.78 16.90
C GLU A 110 -28.64 -16.44 16.99
N LEU A 111 -28.39 -17.19 18.04
CA LEU A 111 -27.20 -18.00 18.25
C LEU A 111 -27.55 -19.46 18.05
N LEU A 112 -26.81 -20.17 17.20
CA LEU A 112 -26.78 -21.63 17.17
C LEU A 112 -25.35 -22.06 17.47
N THR A 113 -25.16 -22.90 18.47
CA THR A 113 -23.82 -23.33 18.86
C THR A 113 -23.83 -24.74 19.43
N ARG A 114 -22.74 -25.48 19.15
CA ARG A 114 -22.55 -26.84 19.64
C ARG A 114 -21.07 -27.16 19.83
N PRO A 115 -20.63 -27.47 21.06
CA PRO A 115 -19.32 -28.10 21.27
C PRO A 115 -19.23 -29.46 20.57
N ALA A 116 -18.05 -29.82 20.07
CA ALA A 116 -17.85 -31.06 19.31
C ALA A 116 -18.19 -32.34 20.11
N GLN A 117 -18.06 -32.29 21.46
CA GLN A 117 -18.37 -33.41 22.36
C GLN A 117 -19.87 -33.58 22.66
N ASP A 118 -20.69 -32.55 22.39
CA ASP A 118 -22.11 -32.56 22.73
C ASP A 118 -22.93 -33.15 21.57
N ALA A 119 -23.94 -33.98 21.90
CA ALA A 119 -24.80 -34.60 20.91
C ALA A 119 -25.80 -33.61 20.28
N LEU A 120 -26.29 -32.68 21.08
CA LEU A 120 -27.21 -31.60 20.66
C LEU A 120 -26.56 -30.25 20.87
N GLY A 121 -26.92 -29.31 20.05
CA GLY A 121 -26.54 -27.91 20.19
C GLY A 121 -27.60 -27.10 20.91
N THR A 122 -27.35 -25.82 21.05
CA THR A 122 -28.25 -24.85 21.68
C THR A 122 -28.60 -23.76 20.70
N ALA A 123 -29.90 -23.46 20.58
CA ALA A 123 -30.40 -22.25 19.94
C ALA A 123 -30.80 -21.25 21.01
N LEU A 124 -30.36 -20.00 20.84
CA LEU A 124 -30.67 -18.90 21.74
C LEU A 124 -31.14 -17.69 20.92
N THR A 125 -32.29 -17.14 21.27
CA THR A 125 -32.86 -15.96 20.62
C THR A 125 -32.86 -14.78 21.58
N LEU A 126 -32.34 -13.63 21.14
CA LEU A 126 -32.30 -12.38 21.92
C LEU A 126 -32.87 -11.22 21.10
N GLU A 127 -33.54 -10.31 21.79
CA GLU A 127 -33.97 -9.00 21.20
C GLU A 127 -33.64 -7.88 22.19
N GLY A 128 -32.88 -6.87 21.73
CA GLY A 128 -32.52 -5.72 22.53
C GLY A 128 -31.76 -6.06 23.82
N GLY A 129 -30.94 -7.11 23.80
CA GLY A 129 -30.16 -7.60 24.94
C GLY A 129 -30.91 -8.54 25.89
N THR A 130 -32.20 -8.80 25.63
CA THR A 130 -33.00 -9.71 26.46
C THR A 130 -33.10 -11.07 25.79
N VAL A 131 -32.79 -12.14 26.55
CA VAL A 131 -33.00 -13.52 26.09
C VAL A 131 -34.51 -13.80 26.06
N LEU A 132 -35.01 -14.19 24.88
CA LEU A 132 -36.41 -14.53 24.66
C LEU A 132 -36.64 -16.04 24.82
N GLU A 133 -35.74 -16.83 24.22
CA GLU A 133 -35.89 -18.28 24.14
C GLU A 133 -34.54 -18.97 24.14
N GLN A 134 -34.47 -20.13 24.77
CA GLN A 134 -33.33 -21.06 24.71
C GLN A 134 -33.85 -22.48 24.57
N GLU A 135 -33.42 -23.18 23.52
CA GLU A 135 -33.85 -24.54 23.23
C GLU A 135 -32.69 -25.42 22.74
N GLU A 136 -32.89 -26.74 22.79
CA GLU A 136 -31.98 -27.67 22.16
C GLU A 136 -32.19 -27.67 20.64
N ALA A 137 -31.10 -27.64 19.87
CA ALA A 137 -31.16 -27.60 18.42
C ALA A 137 -30.15 -28.55 17.78
N GLY A 138 -30.54 -29.14 16.66
CA GLY A 138 -29.62 -29.89 15.81
C GLY A 138 -28.78 -28.95 14.95
N CYS A 139 -27.49 -28.83 15.24
CA CYS A 139 -26.57 -28.02 14.43
C CYS A 139 -25.18 -28.68 14.32
N PRO A 140 -24.35 -28.30 13.32
CA PRO A 140 -22.96 -28.73 13.25
C PRO A 140 -22.16 -28.24 14.47
N ALA A 141 -21.01 -28.85 14.74
CA ALA A 141 -20.07 -28.32 15.72
C ALA A 141 -19.57 -26.94 15.26
N GLY A 142 -19.35 -26.02 16.22
CA GLY A 142 -19.00 -24.63 15.98
C GLY A 142 -20.11 -23.67 16.39
N THR A 143 -20.07 -22.45 15.85
CA THR A 143 -21.04 -21.41 16.18
C THR A 143 -21.57 -20.72 14.92
N THR A 144 -22.88 -20.48 14.89
CA THR A 144 -23.53 -19.61 13.91
C THR A 144 -24.20 -18.46 14.68
N MET A 145 -23.77 -17.26 14.39
CA MET A 145 -24.34 -16.01 14.92
C MET A 145 -25.09 -15.29 13.81
N VAL A 146 -26.38 -15.04 13.99
CA VAL A 146 -27.22 -14.29 13.06
C VAL A 146 -27.66 -13.00 13.76
N VAL A 147 -27.27 -11.88 13.19
CA VAL A 147 -27.65 -10.55 13.68
C VAL A 147 -28.59 -9.91 12.64
N ARG A 148 -29.81 -9.56 13.08
CA ARG A 148 -30.83 -8.97 12.23
C ARG A 148 -31.19 -7.58 12.70
N ASP A 149 -31.63 -6.75 11.78
CA ASP A 149 -32.20 -5.42 12.02
C ASP A 149 -31.33 -4.55 12.92
N LEU A 150 -30.06 -4.43 12.55
CA LEU A 150 -29.07 -3.66 13.32
C LEU A 150 -29.56 -2.22 13.55
N PHE A 151 -29.53 -1.75 14.79
CA PHE A 151 -30.01 -0.45 15.25
C PHE A 151 -31.54 -0.25 15.20
N PHE A 152 -32.34 -1.33 15.19
CA PHE A 152 -33.80 -1.25 15.16
C PHE A 152 -34.37 -0.37 16.29
N ASN A 153 -33.75 -0.39 17.47
CA ASN A 153 -34.14 0.36 18.67
C ASN A 153 -33.36 1.68 18.84
N THR A 154 -32.45 2.01 17.94
CA THR A 154 -31.63 3.23 17.97
C THR A 154 -31.69 3.99 16.65
N PRO A 155 -32.86 4.59 16.27
CA PRO A 155 -33.08 5.20 14.96
C PRO A 155 -32.16 6.39 14.68
N ALA A 156 -31.64 7.06 15.70
CA ALA A 156 -30.64 8.10 15.53
C ALA A 156 -29.36 7.56 14.90
N ARG A 157 -28.88 6.38 15.33
CA ARG A 157 -27.69 5.72 14.74
C ARG A 157 -27.94 5.22 13.34
N GLN A 158 -29.11 4.64 13.08
CA GLN A 158 -29.49 4.17 11.76
C GLN A 158 -29.38 5.29 10.70
N LYS A 159 -29.73 6.54 11.09
CA LYS A 159 -29.61 7.73 10.21
C LYS A 159 -28.15 8.13 9.88
N PHE A 160 -27.18 7.75 10.69
CA PHE A 160 -25.75 8.03 10.43
C PHE A 160 -25.08 6.99 9.56
N LEU A 161 -25.72 5.85 9.29
CA LEU A 161 -25.21 4.84 8.38
C LEU A 161 -25.18 5.36 6.95
N LYS A 162 -24.19 4.92 6.21
CA LYS A 162 -24.05 5.23 4.79
C LYS A 162 -24.99 4.34 3.97
N LYS A 163 -25.01 4.53 2.65
CA LYS A 163 -25.74 3.65 1.73
C LYS A 163 -25.22 2.22 1.81
N ASP A 164 -26.09 1.24 1.57
CA ASP A 164 -25.81 -0.21 1.62
C ASP A 164 -24.49 -0.60 0.95
N ALA A 165 -24.25 -0.10 -0.25
CA ALA A 165 -23.01 -0.38 -0.98
C ALA A 165 -21.74 0.12 -0.24
N ALA A 166 -21.84 1.25 0.48
CA ALA A 166 -20.70 1.79 1.23
C ALA A 166 -20.48 1.04 2.56
N GLU A 167 -21.55 0.60 3.22
CA GLU A 167 -21.46 -0.25 4.41
C GLU A 167 -20.97 -1.65 4.02
N GLY A 168 -21.48 -2.24 2.94
CA GLY A 168 -21.02 -3.52 2.41
C GLY A 168 -19.52 -3.50 2.04
N ALA A 169 -19.05 -2.42 1.40
CA ALA A 169 -17.63 -2.25 1.10
C ALA A 169 -16.76 -2.13 2.37
N ALA A 170 -17.30 -1.52 3.44
CA ALA A 170 -16.59 -1.43 4.72
C ALA A 170 -16.49 -2.81 5.40
N VAL A 171 -17.56 -3.62 5.34
CA VAL A 171 -17.55 -5.01 5.81
C VAL A 171 -16.55 -5.82 5.01
N PHE A 172 -16.62 -5.74 3.68
CA PHE A 172 -15.69 -6.46 2.80
C PHE A 172 -14.22 -6.15 3.11
N ALA A 173 -13.90 -4.87 3.36
CA ALA A 173 -12.53 -4.48 3.74
C ALA A 173 -12.09 -5.07 5.10
N VAL A 174 -13.01 -5.32 6.04
CA VAL A 174 -12.71 -6.02 7.30
C VAL A 174 -12.43 -7.50 7.02
N VAL A 175 -13.29 -8.16 6.25
CA VAL A 175 -13.13 -9.56 5.87
C VAL A 175 -11.80 -9.80 5.14
N GLN A 176 -11.45 -8.94 4.18
CA GLN A 176 -10.17 -8.99 3.47
C GLN A 176 -8.96 -8.90 4.41
N ARG A 177 -9.00 -7.98 5.40
CA ARG A 177 -7.90 -7.82 6.36
C ARG A 177 -7.75 -9.03 7.26
N ILE A 178 -8.86 -9.62 7.73
CA ILE A 178 -8.82 -10.82 8.55
C ILE A 178 -8.30 -12.01 7.72
N ALA A 179 -8.74 -12.18 6.48
CA ALA A 179 -8.24 -13.23 5.60
C ALA A 179 -6.73 -13.10 5.29
N LEU A 180 -6.21 -11.87 5.18
CA LEU A 180 -4.78 -11.61 5.02
C LEU A 180 -3.99 -11.76 6.32
N SER A 181 -4.63 -11.57 7.47
CA SER A 181 -4.02 -11.73 8.80
C SER A 181 -3.86 -13.20 9.18
N HIS A 182 -4.82 -14.03 8.79
CA HIS A 182 -4.96 -15.44 9.14
C HIS A 182 -5.09 -16.30 7.88
N PRO A 183 -3.98 -16.55 7.15
CA PRO A 183 -4.01 -17.36 5.92
C PRO A 183 -4.36 -18.83 6.19
N GLU A 184 -4.26 -19.30 7.43
CA GLU A 184 -4.69 -20.64 7.88
C GLU A 184 -6.22 -20.77 7.98
N LEU A 185 -6.96 -19.66 7.96
CA LEU A 185 -8.41 -19.63 8.02
C LEU A 185 -9.02 -19.62 6.61
N SER A 186 -9.88 -20.59 6.30
CA SER A 186 -10.70 -20.53 5.08
C SER A 186 -11.85 -19.55 5.28
N VAL A 187 -11.83 -18.44 4.58
CA VAL A 187 -12.84 -17.36 4.69
C VAL A 187 -13.70 -17.32 3.44
N LYS A 188 -15.01 -17.49 3.62
CA LYS A 188 -16.02 -17.30 2.58
C LYS A 188 -16.85 -16.06 2.90
N PHE A 189 -16.93 -15.13 1.96
CA PHE A 189 -17.77 -13.93 2.09
C PHE A 189 -18.86 -13.89 1.04
N ILE A 190 -20.10 -13.67 1.49
CA ILE A 190 -21.31 -13.61 0.67
C ILE A 190 -21.96 -12.24 0.89
N LEU A 191 -22.16 -11.48 -0.18
CA LEU A 191 -22.82 -10.18 -0.18
C LEU A 191 -24.10 -10.28 -1.03
N ASP A 192 -25.23 -10.04 -0.44
CA ASP A 192 -26.56 -10.08 -1.09
C ASP A 192 -26.75 -11.37 -1.92
N GLY A 193 -26.37 -12.52 -1.36
CA GLY A 193 -26.47 -13.85 -1.97
C GLY A 193 -25.39 -14.19 -3.00
N ARG A 194 -24.42 -13.29 -3.26
CA ARG A 194 -23.31 -13.53 -4.18
C ARG A 194 -22.02 -13.76 -3.42
N GLN A 195 -21.28 -14.80 -3.78
CA GLN A 195 -19.97 -15.02 -3.22
C GLN A 195 -18.96 -14.03 -3.80
N GLU A 196 -18.40 -13.17 -2.97
CA GLU A 196 -17.43 -12.12 -3.35
C GLU A 196 -15.99 -12.51 -3.00
N LEU A 197 -15.77 -13.39 -2.00
CA LEU A 197 -14.46 -13.86 -1.59
C LEU A 197 -14.52 -15.32 -1.17
N LEU A 198 -13.45 -16.05 -1.48
CA LEU A 198 -13.14 -17.37 -0.92
C LEU A 198 -11.63 -17.52 -0.81
N THR A 199 -11.11 -17.71 0.41
CA THR A 199 -9.71 -18.06 0.66
C THR A 199 -9.59 -19.56 1.00
N PRO A 200 -8.50 -20.23 0.61
CA PRO A 200 -8.37 -21.67 0.79
C PRO A 200 -8.15 -22.10 2.25
N GLY A 201 -7.54 -21.27 3.09
CA GLY A 201 -7.18 -21.64 4.47
C GLY A 201 -6.00 -22.64 4.53
N ASP A 202 -5.08 -22.54 3.57
CA ASP A 202 -3.94 -23.45 3.41
C ASP A 202 -2.68 -23.03 4.20
N GLY A 203 -2.78 -21.99 5.01
CA GLY A 203 -1.67 -21.41 5.75
C GLY A 203 -0.67 -20.61 4.89
N GLN A 204 -0.93 -20.50 3.58
CA GLN A 204 -0.06 -19.80 2.65
C GLN A 204 -0.54 -18.36 2.44
N LEU A 205 0.22 -17.39 2.93
CA LEU A 205 -0.12 -15.97 2.73
C LEU A 205 -0.22 -15.59 1.25
N ASN A 206 0.57 -16.25 0.38
CA ASN A 206 0.50 -16.04 -1.06
C ASN A 206 -0.88 -16.39 -1.64
N SER A 207 -1.47 -17.51 -1.20
CA SER A 207 -2.81 -17.92 -1.61
C SER A 207 -3.89 -16.94 -1.14
N ALA A 208 -3.77 -16.44 0.09
CA ALA A 208 -4.66 -15.40 0.63
C ALA A 208 -4.52 -14.08 -0.15
N VAL A 209 -3.30 -13.65 -0.45
CA VAL A 209 -3.02 -12.44 -1.27
C VAL A 209 -3.63 -12.59 -2.66
N TYR A 210 -3.47 -13.76 -3.29
CA TYR A 210 -4.06 -14.03 -4.61
C TYR A 210 -5.59 -13.95 -4.59
N ALA A 211 -6.23 -14.54 -3.59
CA ALA A 211 -7.69 -14.53 -3.44
C ALA A 211 -8.24 -13.12 -3.13
N VAL A 212 -7.56 -12.36 -2.26
CA VAL A 212 -8.01 -11.04 -1.79
C VAL A 212 -7.72 -9.93 -2.77
N MET A 213 -6.51 -9.90 -3.34
CA MET A 213 -6.04 -8.79 -4.19
C MET A 213 -6.17 -9.07 -5.69
N GLY A 214 -6.44 -10.32 -6.07
CA GLY A 214 -6.54 -10.74 -7.46
C GLY A 214 -5.18 -11.05 -8.09
N ARG A 215 -5.25 -11.81 -9.20
CA ARG A 215 -4.09 -12.34 -9.92
C ARG A 215 -3.08 -11.28 -10.33
N ASP A 216 -3.54 -10.18 -10.91
CA ASP A 216 -2.67 -9.16 -11.52
C ASP A 216 -1.81 -8.42 -10.48
N ILE A 217 -2.33 -8.30 -9.26
CA ILE A 217 -1.60 -7.68 -8.15
C ILE A 217 -0.66 -8.70 -7.51
N ALA A 218 -1.17 -9.91 -7.25
CA ALA A 218 -0.41 -10.96 -6.59
C ALA A 218 0.85 -11.38 -7.37
N LEU A 219 0.77 -11.46 -8.71
CA LEU A 219 1.92 -11.75 -9.57
C LEU A 219 3.01 -10.66 -9.54
N GLY A 220 2.64 -9.44 -9.16
CA GLY A 220 3.56 -8.32 -9.00
C GLY A 220 4.09 -8.16 -7.58
N PHE A 221 3.91 -9.14 -6.70
CA PHE A 221 4.38 -9.08 -5.32
C PHE A 221 5.66 -9.89 -5.12
N LEU A 222 6.57 -9.34 -4.31
CA LEU A 222 7.84 -9.92 -3.91
C LEU A 222 7.77 -10.36 -2.45
N PRO A 223 8.30 -11.52 -2.09
CA PRO A 223 8.34 -11.96 -0.70
C PRO A 223 9.27 -11.06 0.13
N VAL A 224 8.79 -10.66 1.30
CA VAL A 224 9.55 -9.88 2.29
C VAL A 224 9.89 -10.78 3.45
N ASN A 225 11.19 -10.88 3.76
CA ASN A 225 11.71 -11.57 4.94
C ASN A 225 12.76 -10.67 5.58
N GLY A 226 12.53 -10.26 6.79
CA GLY A 226 13.41 -9.42 7.58
C GLY A 226 13.41 -9.86 9.04
N SER A 227 14.53 -9.61 9.73
CA SER A 227 14.64 -9.85 11.17
C SER A 227 15.30 -8.66 11.84
N GLY A 228 14.82 -8.33 13.02
CA GLY A 228 15.43 -7.35 13.93
C GLY A 228 15.77 -8.01 15.27
N SER A 229 16.26 -7.26 16.24
CA SER A 229 16.76 -7.78 17.53
C SER A 229 15.74 -8.63 18.29
N ASN A 230 14.45 -8.34 18.21
CA ASN A 230 13.36 -9.07 18.88
C ASN A 230 12.10 -9.14 18.01
N MET A 231 12.24 -8.97 16.70
CA MET A 231 11.10 -8.92 15.80
C MET A 231 11.41 -9.59 14.47
N THR A 232 10.37 -10.12 13.84
CA THR A 232 10.44 -10.74 12.51
C THR A 232 9.45 -10.05 11.61
N VAL A 233 9.90 -9.64 10.43
CA VAL A 233 9.09 -9.04 9.38
C VAL A 233 8.92 -10.04 8.26
N THR A 234 7.69 -10.41 7.95
CA THR A 234 7.36 -11.33 6.85
C THR A 234 6.24 -10.74 6.00
N GLY A 235 6.04 -11.27 4.81
CA GLY A 235 4.94 -10.86 3.95
C GLY A 235 5.32 -10.62 2.51
N PHE A 236 4.66 -9.66 1.89
CA PHE A 236 4.83 -9.33 0.48
C PHE A 236 4.83 -7.83 0.25
N THR A 237 5.58 -7.38 -0.76
CA THR A 237 5.58 -6.00 -1.24
C THR A 237 5.53 -5.97 -2.76
N SER A 238 4.93 -4.94 -3.35
CA SER A 238 4.78 -4.88 -4.82
C SER A 238 6.10 -4.54 -5.51
N MET A 239 6.31 -5.03 -6.73
CA MET A 239 7.34 -4.47 -7.61
C MET A 239 7.11 -2.97 -7.83
N PRO A 240 8.16 -2.16 -8.05
CA PRO A 240 8.02 -0.72 -8.30
C PRO A 240 7.08 -0.38 -9.46
N THR A 241 7.02 -1.24 -10.49
CA THR A 241 6.11 -1.12 -11.65
C THR A 241 4.64 -1.36 -11.28
N CYS A 242 4.37 -2.07 -10.19
CA CYS A 242 3.02 -2.43 -9.73
C CYS A 242 2.46 -1.48 -8.67
N CYS A 243 3.13 -0.34 -8.39
CA CYS A 243 2.66 0.67 -7.45
C CYS A 243 1.32 1.28 -7.90
N ARG A 244 0.45 1.64 -6.92
CA ARG A 244 -0.93 2.11 -7.13
C ARG A 244 -1.09 3.60 -6.84
N GLY A 245 -2.19 4.20 -7.28
CA GLY A 245 -2.50 5.61 -7.05
C GLY A 245 -2.97 5.94 -5.62
N SER A 246 -3.20 4.92 -4.78
CA SER A 246 -3.64 5.09 -3.39
C SER A 246 -2.98 4.09 -2.45
N ARG A 247 -3.02 4.40 -1.15
CA ARG A 247 -2.51 3.53 -0.07
C ARG A 247 -3.46 2.42 0.34
N SER A 248 -4.59 2.22 -0.36
CA SER A 248 -5.60 1.21 -0.01
C SER A 248 -5.09 -0.23 -0.08
N TYR A 249 -3.97 -0.45 -0.77
CA TYR A 249 -3.31 -1.76 -0.89
C TYR A 249 -2.14 -1.95 0.10
N GLN A 250 -2.04 -1.10 1.12
CA GLN A 250 -1.06 -1.23 2.19
C GLN A 250 -1.74 -1.84 3.42
N HIS A 251 -1.37 -3.06 3.76
CA HIS A 251 -1.89 -3.80 4.89
C HIS A 251 -0.75 -4.13 5.85
N PHE A 252 -0.88 -3.69 7.09
CA PHE A 252 0.10 -3.93 8.15
C PHE A 252 -0.53 -4.71 9.28
N PHE A 253 0.17 -5.71 9.74
CA PHE A 253 -0.26 -6.58 10.83
C PHE A 253 0.83 -6.66 11.89
N VAL A 254 0.44 -6.57 13.17
CA VAL A 254 1.33 -6.74 14.32
C VAL A 254 0.74 -7.84 15.20
N ASN A 255 1.48 -8.92 15.37
CA ASN A 255 1.03 -10.11 16.11
C ASN A 255 -0.38 -10.57 15.68
N GLY A 256 -0.64 -10.69 14.38
CA GLY A 256 -1.93 -11.08 13.82
C GLY A 256 -3.00 -9.99 13.77
N ARG A 257 -2.78 -8.79 14.35
CA ARG A 257 -3.76 -7.68 14.35
C ARG A 257 -3.50 -6.71 13.21
N TYR A 258 -4.54 -6.33 12.50
CA TYR A 258 -4.47 -5.23 11.54
C TYR A 258 -4.23 -3.89 12.23
N VAL A 259 -3.22 -3.15 11.79
CA VAL A 259 -2.86 -1.85 12.35
C VAL A 259 -2.67 -0.78 11.27
N LYS A 260 -3.00 0.46 11.61
CA LYS A 260 -2.68 1.65 10.82
C LYS A 260 -1.43 2.31 11.41
N SER A 261 -0.26 1.81 11.08
CA SER A 261 1.01 2.34 11.58
C SER A 261 1.62 3.32 10.58
N ARG A 262 1.79 4.58 11.00
CA ARG A 262 2.50 5.59 10.21
C ARG A 262 3.96 5.24 10.04
N THR A 263 4.57 4.66 11.06
CA THR A 263 5.97 4.23 11.09
C THR A 263 6.25 3.13 10.07
N MET A 264 5.42 2.07 10.04
CA MET A 264 5.56 1.00 9.06
C MET A 264 5.28 1.50 7.62
N MET A 265 4.27 2.36 7.45
CA MET A 265 3.96 2.97 6.16
C MET A 265 5.13 3.81 5.64
N ALA A 266 5.72 4.67 6.49
CA ALA A 266 6.87 5.49 6.13
C ALA A 266 8.10 4.62 5.79
N ALA A 267 8.34 3.54 6.53
CA ALA A 267 9.44 2.60 6.27
C ALA A 267 9.31 1.93 4.89
N VAL A 268 8.10 1.45 4.54
CA VAL A 268 7.84 0.88 3.22
C VAL A 268 8.04 1.95 2.13
N GLU A 269 7.45 3.13 2.27
CA GLU A 269 7.54 4.19 1.26
C GLU A 269 8.97 4.70 1.06
N GLU A 270 9.78 4.77 2.13
CA GLU A 270 11.19 5.16 2.04
C GLU A 270 12.04 4.09 1.34
N ALA A 271 11.74 2.79 1.53
CA ALA A 271 12.42 1.72 0.80
C ALA A 271 12.22 1.81 -0.73
N TYR A 272 11.12 2.41 -1.18
CA TYR A 272 10.84 2.64 -2.61
C TYR A 272 11.33 3.99 -3.13
N LYS A 273 12.02 4.77 -2.31
CA LYS A 273 12.56 6.07 -2.73
C LYS A 273 13.45 5.91 -3.95
N ASN A 274 13.21 6.71 -4.96
CA ASN A 274 13.89 6.67 -6.26
C ASN A 274 13.68 5.38 -7.10
N GLN A 275 12.72 4.52 -6.72
CA GLN A 275 12.39 3.30 -7.48
C GLN A 275 10.94 3.31 -7.97
N LYS A 276 10.05 4.07 -7.35
CA LYS A 276 8.63 4.19 -7.73
C LYS A 276 8.35 5.52 -8.45
N MET A 277 7.33 5.52 -9.30
CA MET A 277 6.86 6.76 -9.93
C MET A 277 6.30 7.73 -8.90
N VAL A 278 6.47 9.03 -9.13
CA VAL A 278 5.91 10.10 -8.29
C VAL A 278 4.38 9.98 -8.22
N GLY A 279 3.81 10.14 -7.04
CA GLY A 279 2.37 9.99 -6.82
C GLY A 279 1.85 8.55 -6.83
N ARG A 280 2.73 7.55 -6.84
CA ARG A 280 2.38 6.13 -6.70
C ARG A 280 2.82 5.60 -5.33
N PHE A 281 2.05 4.66 -4.81
CA PHE A 281 2.26 4.02 -3.52
C PHE A 281 2.46 2.52 -3.70
N PRO A 282 3.45 1.91 -3.03
CA PRO A 282 3.62 0.46 -3.08
C PRO A 282 2.43 -0.24 -2.43
N GLY A 283 1.98 -1.34 -3.02
CA GLY A 283 1.12 -2.29 -2.34
C GLY A 283 1.94 -3.19 -1.42
N CYS A 284 1.44 -3.54 -0.25
CA CYS A 284 2.12 -4.47 0.64
C CYS A 284 1.17 -5.17 1.60
N VAL A 285 1.58 -6.35 2.03
CA VAL A 285 1.01 -7.12 3.14
C VAL A 285 2.17 -7.49 4.05
N ILE A 286 2.33 -6.76 5.14
CA ILE A 286 3.48 -6.90 6.05
C ILE A 286 3.00 -7.38 7.42
N HIS A 287 3.53 -8.50 7.86
CA HIS A 287 3.35 -9.06 9.19
C HIS A 287 4.60 -8.78 10.02
N LEU A 288 4.41 -8.12 11.14
CA LEU A 288 5.42 -7.89 12.15
C LEU A 288 5.10 -8.75 13.38
N ALA A 289 5.92 -9.74 13.63
CA ALA A 289 5.89 -10.53 14.87
C ALA A 289 6.90 -9.96 15.85
N MET A 290 6.45 -9.60 17.05
CA MET A 290 7.28 -9.03 18.10
C MET A 290 6.75 -9.41 19.48
N ARG A 291 7.53 -9.17 20.53
CA ARG A 291 7.08 -9.45 21.90
C ARG A 291 5.89 -8.58 22.28
N HIS A 292 4.89 -9.16 22.95
CA HIS A 292 3.66 -8.46 23.32
C HIS A 292 3.91 -7.26 24.24
N ASN A 293 4.91 -7.33 25.11
CA ASN A 293 5.29 -6.24 26.00
C ASN A 293 6.04 -5.06 25.34
N GLU A 294 6.40 -5.18 24.05
CA GLU A 294 7.05 -4.11 23.28
C GLU A 294 6.05 -3.29 22.44
N VAL A 295 4.76 -3.66 22.46
CA VAL A 295 3.69 -3.00 21.75
C VAL A 295 2.45 -2.83 22.61
N ASP A 296 1.98 -1.60 22.77
CA ASP A 296 0.69 -1.31 23.39
C ASP A 296 -0.41 -1.29 22.31
N VAL A 297 -1.34 -2.23 22.43
CA VAL A 297 -2.50 -2.38 21.51
C VAL A 297 -3.77 -1.74 22.06
N ASN A 298 -3.77 -1.28 23.32
CA ASN A 298 -4.94 -0.68 23.99
C ASN A 298 -4.99 0.84 23.85
N VAL A 299 -4.58 1.38 22.72
CA VAL A 299 -4.52 2.82 22.44
C VAL A 299 -5.86 3.36 21.91
N HIS A 300 -6.58 2.57 21.10
CA HIS A 300 -7.81 2.99 20.44
C HIS A 300 -8.92 1.93 20.65
N PRO A 301 -10.21 2.32 20.82
CA PRO A 301 -11.32 1.38 21.01
C PRO A 301 -11.40 0.29 19.92
N ALA A 302 -11.22 0.68 18.66
CA ALA A 302 -11.20 -0.25 17.52
C ALA A 302 -9.89 -1.05 17.38
N LYS A 303 -8.90 -0.84 18.27
CA LYS A 303 -7.59 -1.53 18.28
C LYS A 303 -6.82 -1.44 16.95
N THR A 304 -7.11 -0.43 16.13
CA THR A 304 -6.45 -0.23 14.82
C THR A 304 -5.17 0.59 14.90
N GLU A 305 -4.92 1.25 16.02
CA GLU A 305 -3.70 2.00 16.28
C GLU A 305 -2.94 1.34 17.42
N VAL A 306 -1.63 1.26 17.26
CA VAL A 306 -0.72 0.68 18.26
C VAL A 306 0.41 1.66 18.53
N LYS A 307 0.96 1.58 19.74
CA LYS A 307 2.13 2.35 20.13
C LYS A 307 3.31 1.39 20.37
N PHE A 308 4.37 1.57 19.61
CA PHE A 308 5.58 0.77 19.79
C PHE A 308 6.48 1.39 20.86
N GLN A 309 7.12 0.55 21.66
CA GLN A 309 8.11 0.99 22.62
C GLN A 309 9.31 1.65 21.92
N ASN A 310 9.71 1.10 20.75
CA ASN A 310 10.79 1.63 19.92
C ASN A 310 10.38 1.68 18.45
N GLU A 311 9.84 2.83 18.03
CA GLU A 311 9.41 3.06 16.64
C GLU A 311 10.57 3.01 15.64
N GLN A 312 11.79 3.42 16.05
CA GLN A 312 12.95 3.42 15.16
C GLN A 312 13.42 2.01 14.81
N GLN A 313 13.34 1.08 15.76
CA GLN A 313 13.65 -0.34 15.48
C GLN A 313 12.61 -0.96 14.54
N VAL A 314 11.32 -0.67 14.72
CA VAL A 314 10.25 -1.11 13.83
C VAL A 314 10.44 -0.54 12.43
N PHE A 315 10.73 0.76 12.33
CA PHE A 315 11.03 1.39 11.05
C PHE A 315 12.20 0.71 10.35
N SER A 316 13.32 0.52 11.05
CA SER A 316 14.53 -0.10 10.49
C SER A 316 14.29 -1.53 10.03
N ALA A 317 13.60 -2.36 10.82
CA ALA A 317 13.30 -3.75 10.46
C ALA A 317 12.43 -3.85 9.21
N VAL A 318 11.36 -3.06 9.12
CA VAL A 318 10.46 -3.03 7.95
C VAL A 318 11.19 -2.46 6.73
N TYR A 319 11.93 -1.36 6.88
CA TYR A 319 12.69 -0.74 5.80
C TYR A 319 13.70 -1.71 5.18
N HIS A 320 14.55 -2.34 5.99
CA HIS A 320 15.57 -3.26 5.49
C HIS A 320 14.98 -4.55 4.93
N GLY A 321 13.89 -5.06 5.52
CA GLY A 321 13.16 -6.22 4.99
C GLY A 321 12.61 -5.95 3.58
N VAL A 322 11.95 -4.81 3.39
CA VAL A 322 11.39 -4.41 2.09
C VAL A 322 12.51 -4.07 1.10
N LEU A 323 13.54 -3.34 1.51
CA LEU A 323 14.67 -2.99 0.65
C LEU A 323 15.42 -4.23 0.17
N SER A 324 15.59 -5.24 1.04
CA SER A 324 16.19 -6.53 0.68
C SER A 324 15.36 -7.26 -0.38
N ALA A 325 14.03 -7.29 -0.24
CA ALA A 325 13.13 -7.87 -1.24
C ALA A 325 13.25 -7.16 -2.60
N LEU A 326 13.27 -5.83 -2.62
CA LEU A 326 13.45 -5.04 -3.83
C LEU A 326 14.81 -5.25 -4.50
N ASN A 327 15.88 -5.39 -3.72
CA ASN A 327 17.22 -5.64 -4.23
C ASN A 327 17.42 -7.09 -4.70
N GLY A 328 16.70 -8.03 -4.11
CA GLY A 328 16.68 -9.45 -4.52
C GLY A 328 15.95 -9.68 -5.84
N ASP A 329 15.00 -8.80 -6.20
CA ASP A 329 14.28 -8.91 -7.46
C ASP A 329 15.16 -8.47 -8.63
N ARG A 330 15.47 -9.40 -9.52
CA ARG A 330 16.24 -9.17 -10.75
C ARG A 330 15.36 -9.24 -12.00
N SER A 331 14.05 -9.38 -11.82
CA SER A 331 13.10 -9.43 -12.94
C SER A 331 13.08 -8.09 -13.70
N ARG A 332 12.88 -8.18 -15.02
CA ARG A 332 12.67 -7.01 -15.88
C ARG A 332 11.24 -7.00 -16.37
N PRO A 333 10.62 -5.82 -16.53
CA PRO A 333 9.30 -5.72 -17.11
C PRO A 333 9.26 -6.34 -18.50
N GLN A 334 8.32 -7.26 -18.73
CA GLN A 334 8.10 -7.84 -20.04
C GLN A 334 7.22 -6.93 -20.88
N ALA A 335 7.50 -6.87 -22.19
CA ALA A 335 6.65 -6.17 -23.14
C ALA A 335 5.30 -6.90 -23.24
N VAL A 336 4.21 -6.21 -22.91
CA VAL A 336 2.85 -6.73 -23.11
C VAL A 336 2.39 -6.35 -24.51
N LEU A 337 2.49 -7.29 -25.45
CA LEU A 337 1.91 -7.13 -26.77
C LEU A 337 0.41 -7.46 -26.68
N LYS A 338 -0.47 -6.44 -26.83
CA LYS A 338 -1.91 -6.66 -26.92
C LYS A 338 -2.18 -7.46 -28.19
N GLY A 339 -2.69 -8.68 -28.05
CA GLY A 339 -3.22 -9.43 -29.17
C GLY A 339 -4.35 -8.64 -29.84
N VAL A 340 -4.38 -8.66 -31.17
CA VAL A 340 -5.53 -8.15 -31.93
C VAL A 340 -6.73 -9.01 -31.51
N ARG A 341 -7.78 -8.40 -30.96
CA ARG A 341 -9.05 -9.11 -30.71
C ARG A 341 -9.58 -9.56 -32.08
N GLU A 342 -10.02 -10.81 -32.18
CA GLU A 342 -10.58 -11.35 -33.43
C GLU A 342 -11.84 -10.59 -33.92
N GLU A 343 -12.40 -9.71 -33.10
CA GLU A 343 -13.55 -8.87 -33.45
C GLU A 343 -13.21 -7.72 -34.42
N ASP A 344 -11.93 -7.38 -34.63
CA ASP A 344 -11.50 -6.31 -35.54
C ASP A 344 -11.09 -6.80 -36.93
N THR A 345 -11.21 -8.08 -37.24
CA THR A 345 -11.08 -8.58 -38.63
C THR A 345 -12.36 -8.32 -39.37
N VAL A 346 -12.47 -7.13 -39.91
CA VAL A 346 -13.37 -6.86 -41.05
C VAL A 346 -12.95 -7.82 -42.16
N THR A 347 -13.72 -8.88 -42.36
CA THR A 347 -13.59 -9.73 -43.54
C THR A 347 -13.70 -8.85 -44.77
N PRO A 348 -12.68 -8.79 -45.64
CA PRO A 348 -12.86 -8.09 -46.90
C PRO A 348 -13.94 -8.82 -47.70
N ASN A 349 -15.07 -8.15 -47.92
CA ASN A 349 -16.07 -8.59 -48.86
C ASN A 349 -15.38 -8.80 -50.23
N GLN A 350 -15.10 -10.03 -50.56
CA GLN A 350 -14.74 -10.41 -51.92
C GLN A 350 -15.97 -10.19 -52.78
N THR A 351 -16.05 -9.04 -53.44
CA THR A 351 -16.97 -8.79 -54.52
C THR A 351 -16.46 -9.62 -55.71
N THR A 352 -16.94 -10.84 -55.80
CA THR A 352 -16.79 -11.62 -57.04
C THR A 352 -17.71 -10.99 -58.08
N LEU A 353 -17.14 -10.39 -59.12
CA LEU A 353 -17.84 -9.97 -60.34
C LEU A 353 -18.44 -11.23 -61.00
N PRO A 354 -19.73 -11.28 -61.30
CA PRO A 354 -20.28 -12.40 -62.06
C PRO A 354 -19.88 -12.32 -63.53
N LEU A 355 -19.21 -13.36 -64.04
CA LEU A 355 -19.07 -13.63 -65.46
C LEU A 355 -20.48 -13.96 -65.99
N HIS A 356 -20.88 -13.20 -67.02
CA HIS A 356 -22.10 -13.44 -67.79
C HIS A 356 -21.94 -14.69 -68.61
N ASP A 357 -22.85 -15.68 -68.40
CA ASP A 357 -23.26 -16.59 -69.46
C ASP A 357 -24.79 -16.76 -69.36
N GLY A 358 -25.41 -16.46 -70.45
CA GLY A 358 -26.86 -16.44 -70.56
C GLY A 358 -27.46 -17.82 -70.71
N THR A 359 -28.62 -17.99 -70.11
CA THR A 359 -29.81 -18.62 -70.73
C THR A 359 -31.02 -18.43 -69.84
N ALA A 360 -32.09 -18.04 -70.48
CA ALA A 360 -33.40 -17.74 -69.90
C ALA A 360 -34.14 -18.96 -69.29
N SER A 361 -34.92 -18.77 -68.24
CA SER A 361 -36.32 -19.25 -68.25
C SER A 361 -37.14 -18.70 -67.06
N MET A 362 -38.35 -18.33 -67.42
CA MET A 362 -39.46 -17.77 -66.64
C MET A 362 -39.94 -18.71 -65.48
N ASN A 363 -40.37 -18.17 -64.34
CA ASN A 363 -41.80 -18.13 -63.89
C ASN A 363 -41.93 -17.93 -62.35
N GLN A 364 -42.69 -16.90 -62.04
CA GLN A 364 -43.77 -16.81 -60.98
C GLN A 364 -43.42 -17.12 -59.51
N VAL A 365 -43.90 -16.46 -58.48
CA VAL A 365 -45.02 -15.58 -58.11
C VAL A 365 -44.73 -15.07 -56.67
N PRO A 366 -45.24 -13.90 -56.22
CA PRO A 366 -44.81 -13.28 -54.97
C PRO A 366 -45.59 -13.77 -53.72
N VAL A 367 -44.90 -13.97 -52.60
CA VAL A 367 -45.48 -14.20 -51.28
C VAL A 367 -45.18 -13.00 -50.38
N ARG A 368 -46.24 -12.41 -49.81
CA ARG A 368 -46.20 -11.31 -48.83
C ARG A 368 -45.50 -11.70 -47.52
N PRO A 369 -44.78 -10.77 -46.86
CA PRO A 369 -44.25 -11.00 -45.55
C PRO A 369 -45.28 -10.77 -44.46
N GLN A 370 -45.36 -11.67 -43.49
CA GLN A 370 -46.05 -11.50 -42.21
C GLN A 370 -45.23 -10.69 -41.24
N THR A 371 -45.88 -9.75 -40.62
CA THR A 371 -45.37 -8.87 -39.56
C THR A 371 -45.12 -9.65 -38.28
N MET A 372 -43.86 -9.66 -37.78
CA MET A 372 -43.55 -10.03 -36.38
C MET A 372 -43.32 -8.78 -35.55
N ARG A 373 -43.99 -8.74 -34.40
CA ARG A 373 -43.96 -7.70 -33.39
C ARG A 373 -42.53 -7.57 -32.80
N ALA A 374 -42.02 -6.35 -32.71
CA ALA A 374 -40.81 -5.97 -32.02
C ALA A 374 -41.03 -5.92 -30.50
N GLY A 375 -40.13 -6.59 -29.75
CA GLY A 375 -39.97 -6.42 -28.30
C GLY A 375 -39.05 -5.21 -27.98
N PRO A 376 -39.06 -4.70 -26.75
CA PRO A 376 -38.45 -3.41 -26.45
C PRO A 376 -36.93 -3.42 -26.49
N GLN A 377 -36.34 -2.58 -27.35
CA GLN A 377 -34.92 -2.31 -27.40
C GLN A 377 -34.51 -1.45 -26.19
N LYS A 378 -33.45 -1.90 -25.49
CA LYS A 378 -32.73 -1.10 -24.51
C LYS A 378 -31.97 0.01 -25.22
N ALA A 379 -32.20 1.25 -24.80
CA ALA A 379 -31.56 2.44 -25.30
C ALA A 379 -30.02 2.38 -25.09
N ALA A 380 -29.26 2.51 -26.17
CA ALA A 380 -27.83 2.75 -26.13
C ALA A 380 -27.58 4.22 -25.78
N SER A 381 -26.79 4.44 -24.75
CA SER A 381 -26.30 5.75 -24.33
C SER A 381 -25.33 6.29 -25.36
N SER A 382 -25.76 7.28 -26.14
CA SER A 382 -24.89 8.03 -27.04
C SER A 382 -24.12 9.10 -26.27
N TYR A 383 -22.81 8.94 -26.12
CA TYR A 383 -21.91 10.02 -25.70
C TYR A 383 -21.82 11.05 -26.82
N GLN A 384 -22.46 12.22 -26.62
CA GLN A 384 -22.25 13.38 -27.46
C GLN A 384 -20.95 14.09 -27.07
N PHE A 385 -20.00 14.15 -27.95
CA PHE A 385 -18.83 15.03 -27.85
C PHE A 385 -19.31 16.49 -27.88
N ARG A 386 -19.07 17.20 -26.78
CA ARG A 386 -19.27 18.64 -26.70
C ARG A 386 -18.19 19.32 -27.54
N ARG A 387 -18.60 19.99 -28.58
CA ARG A 387 -17.74 20.81 -29.43
C ARG A 387 -17.16 21.95 -28.57
N VAL A 388 -15.85 22.07 -28.51
CA VAL A 388 -15.16 23.20 -27.85
C VAL A 388 -15.29 24.39 -28.79
N GLU A 389 -15.93 25.44 -28.33
CA GLU A 389 -15.98 26.73 -29.04
C GLU A 389 -14.60 27.43 -28.96
N PRO A 390 -14.16 28.09 -30.01
CA PRO A 390 -12.89 28.81 -30.00
C PRO A 390 -12.96 30.06 -29.10
N LEU A 391 -11.87 30.33 -28.40
CA LEU A 391 -11.68 31.49 -27.53
C LEU A 391 -11.89 32.80 -28.32
N PRO A 392 -12.58 33.82 -27.76
CA PRO A 392 -12.74 35.14 -28.39
C PRO A 392 -11.39 35.86 -28.53
N ARG A 393 -11.24 36.57 -29.61
CA ARG A 393 -10.09 37.44 -29.91
C ARG A 393 -10.12 38.66 -28.95
N GLU A 394 -8.93 39.11 -28.56
CA GLU A 394 -8.72 40.30 -27.70
C GLU A 394 -9.45 41.52 -28.30
N GLY A 395 -10.34 42.13 -27.50
CA GLY A 395 -10.94 43.44 -27.83
C GLY A 395 -12.33 43.73 -27.30
N GLU A 396 -13.13 42.76 -26.85
CA GLU A 396 -14.48 43.04 -26.37
C GLU A 396 -14.69 42.77 -24.88
N ARG A 397 -15.01 43.83 -24.14
CA ARG A 397 -15.37 43.73 -22.70
C ARG A 397 -16.80 43.18 -22.55
N PRO A 398 -17.03 42.15 -21.72
CA PRO A 398 -18.36 41.70 -21.41
C PRO A 398 -19.09 42.67 -20.46
N PRO A 399 -20.44 42.74 -20.52
CA PRO A 399 -21.22 43.64 -19.64
C PRO A 399 -21.20 43.17 -18.19
N GLN A 400 -21.00 44.12 -17.28
CA GLN A 400 -20.97 43.91 -15.84
C GLN A 400 -22.37 43.59 -15.31
N ARG A 401 -22.51 42.51 -14.55
CA ARG A 401 -23.69 42.23 -13.72
C ARG A 401 -23.67 43.09 -12.45
N PRO A 402 -24.84 43.63 -11.99
CA PRO A 402 -24.87 44.45 -10.77
C PRO A 402 -24.62 43.65 -9.50
N ILE A 403 -23.81 44.25 -8.63
CA ILE A 403 -23.50 43.74 -7.28
C ILE A 403 -24.66 44.10 -6.35
N PRO A 404 -25.18 43.17 -5.51
CA PRO A 404 -26.12 43.51 -4.47
C PRO A 404 -25.44 44.26 -3.32
N ALA A 405 -26.12 45.28 -2.81
CA ALA A 405 -25.66 46.13 -1.71
C ALA A 405 -25.54 45.38 -0.37
N PRO A 406 -24.63 45.80 0.54
CA PRO A 406 -24.49 45.17 1.85
C PRO A 406 -25.61 45.58 2.80
N VAL A 407 -26.13 44.62 3.54
CA VAL A 407 -27.11 44.81 4.62
C VAL A 407 -26.35 45.23 5.87
N GLU A 408 -26.70 46.42 6.41
CA GLU A 408 -26.24 46.95 7.70
C GLU A 408 -26.74 46.05 8.84
N ALA A 409 -25.81 45.55 9.67
CA ALA A 409 -26.13 44.96 10.97
C ALA A 409 -25.71 45.95 12.09
N GLY A 410 -26.77 46.32 12.84
CA GLY A 410 -26.74 47.34 13.87
C GLY A 410 -25.77 47.10 15.01
N ARG A 411 -25.25 48.23 15.47
CA ARG A 411 -24.46 48.40 16.72
C ARG A 411 -25.31 47.98 17.94
N ARG A 412 -24.66 47.26 18.87
CA ARG A 412 -24.92 47.43 20.31
C ARG A 412 -23.56 47.49 21.05
N THR A 413 -23.49 48.59 21.75
CA THR A 413 -22.48 49.10 22.68
C THR A 413 -22.49 48.37 24.02
N GLY A 414 -21.38 48.40 24.71
CA GLY A 414 -21.20 48.24 26.16
C GLY A 414 -20.10 47.25 26.50
N ASP A 415 -19.08 47.59 26.93
CA ASP A 415 -18.35 48.35 27.97
C ASP A 415 -17.37 47.47 28.74
N ILE A 416 -16.12 47.96 28.78
CA ILE A 416 -15.21 48.05 29.93
C ILE A 416 -14.35 46.83 30.31
N LEU A 417 -13.05 47.04 30.03
CA LEU A 417 -11.87 46.55 30.73
C LEU A 417 -11.85 47.06 32.20
N PRO A 418 -11.06 46.48 33.16
CA PRO A 418 -9.67 46.88 33.19
C PRO A 418 -8.63 45.79 33.52
N ALA A 419 -7.42 46.14 33.17
CA ALA A 419 -6.16 45.52 33.53
C ALA A 419 -5.83 45.62 35.02
N HIS A 420 -5.08 44.69 35.57
CA HIS A 420 -4.18 44.93 36.67
C HIS A 420 -2.84 44.20 36.49
N ARG A 421 -1.80 45.01 36.50
CA ARG A 421 -0.39 44.67 36.72
C ARG A 421 -0.13 44.43 38.21
N SER A 422 0.91 43.69 38.51
CA SER A 422 2.00 43.88 39.49
C SER A 422 2.42 42.52 40.04
N ALA A 423 3.60 42.12 39.98
CA ALA A 423 4.93 42.53 40.38
C ALA A 423 5.44 41.66 41.52
N ALA A 424 6.60 41.09 41.26
CA ALA A 424 7.77 40.88 42.08
C ALA A 424 7.68 40.16 43.43
N GLY A 425 8.61 39.22 43.60
CA GLY A 425 9.01 38.75 44.96
C GLY A 425 10.02 37.60 44.90
N HIS A 426 11.25 37.95 45.08
CA HIS A 426 12.46 37.17 45.30
C HIS A 426 12.34 36.00 46.30
N GLY A 427 13.21 34.99 46.12
CA GLY A 427 13.53 34.00 47.12
C GLY A 427 14.57 32.98 46.65
N GLU A 428 15.84 33.38 46.70
CA GLU A 428 17.01 32.48 46.68
C GLU A 428 16.98 31.52 47.87
N LYS A 429 17.43 30.29 47.62
CA LYS A 429 18.29 29.51 48.56
C LYS A 429 18.85 28.25 47.86
N GLU A 430 20.11 28.35 47.55
CA GLU A 430 21.25 27.50 47.96
C GLU A 430 21.13 26.00 47.86
N SER A 431 22.04 25.49 47.05
CA SER A 431 22.58 24.13 47.01
C SER A 431 23.27 23.71 48.32
N PRO A 432 23.53 22.39 48.51
CA PRO A 432 24.93 22.03 48.55
C PRO A 432 25.32 20.85 47.65
N ALA A 433 26.52 20.99 47.11
CA ALA A 433 27.30 20.02 46.42
C ALA A 433 27.83 18.94 47.34
N VAL A 434 27.89 17.66 46.86
CA VAL A 434 28.87 16.69 47.35
C VAL A 434 29.44 15.94 46.11
N GLY A 435 30.75 15.94 46.09
CA GLY A 435 31.61 15.49 44.99
C GLY A 435 31.83 13.99 44.91
N PRO A 436 32.83 13.60 44.07
CA PRO A 436 32.87 12.30 43.43
C PRO A 436 33.61 11.24 44.22
N VAL A 437 33.18 9.98 44.09
CA VAL A 437 33.94 8.81 44.58
C VAL A 437 34.43 8.01 43.36
N ARG A 438 35.71 7.89 43.26
CA ARG A 438 36.50 7.07 42.31
C ARG A 438 36.60 5.59 42.77
N PRO A 439 37.09 4.72 41.89
CA PRO A 439 36.81 3.29 41.87
C PRO A 439 37.76 2.46 42.68
N ARG A 440 37.40 1.21 42.92
CA ARG A 440 38.28 0.22 43.59
C ARG A 440 38.53 -0.94 42.64
N GLU A 441 39.85 -1.13 42.41
CA GLU A 441 40.48 -2.23 41.66
C GLU A 441 40.45 -3.55 42.46
N GLU A 442 40.29 -4.61 41.70
CA GLU A 442 40.87 -5.97 41.66
C GLU A 442 41.18 -6.76 42.97
N PRO A 443 41.26 -8.12 42.92
CA PRO A 443 42.36 -8.79 42.24
C PRO A 443 42.06 -10.10 41.48
N VAL A 444 42.94 -10.34 40.53
CA VAL A 444 43.21 -11.50 39.69
C VAL A 444 43.51 -12.75 40.51
N ALA A 445 43.04 -13.93 40.06
CA ALA A 445 43.63 -15.23 40.40
C ALA A 445 43.70 -16.12 39.13
N ALA A 446 44.93 -16.48 38.79
CA ALA A 446 45.30 -17.42 37.75
C ALA A 446 45.18 -18.88 38.20
N ALA A 447 44.79 -19.78 37.32
CA ALA A 447 45.28 -21.18 37.30
C ALA A 447 44.85 -21.89 35.98
N LYS A 448 45.82 -22.20 35.23
CA LYS A 448 46.38 -23.53 34.83
C LYS A 448 45.66 -24.26 33.69
N SER A 449 46.45 -24.33 32.65
CA SER A 449 46.60 -25.27 31.54
C SER A 449 46.33 -26.75 31.87
N SER A 450 45.58 -27.44 30.98
CA SER A 450 45.83 -28.84 30.63
C SER A 450 45.32 -29.11 29.20
N ALA A 451 46.20 -29.76 28.40
CA ALA A 451 45.99 -30.09 27.00
C ALA A 451 45.07 -31.31 26.79
N PRO A 452 44.50 -31.48 25.59
CA PRO A 452 43.51 -32.52 25.32
C PRO A 452 44.15 -33.82 24.80
N GLU A 453 43.56 -34.90 25.24
CA GLU A 453 43.76 -36.28 24.81
C GLU A 453 43.04 -36.54 23.47
N VAL A 454 43.78 -37.22 22.57
CA VAL A 454 43.30 -37.64 21.25
C VAL A 454 42.46 -38.92 21.39
N GLN A 455 41.19 -38.87 21.03
CA GLN A 455 40.36 -40.07 20.85
C GLN A 455 40.22 -40.43 19.37
N VAL A 456 40.56 -41.69 19.08
CA VAL A 456 40.50 -42.41 17.81
C VAL A 456 39.02 -42.55 17.41
N VAL A 457 38.65 -42.09 16.22
CA VAL A 457 37.33 -42.28 15.64
C VAL A 457 37.32 -43.59 14.83
N GLU A 458 36.47 -44.48 15.23
CA GLU A 458 36.11 -45.75 14.60
C GLU A 458 35.34 -45.48 13.29
N GLN A 459 35.75 -46.16 12.20
CA GLN A 459 35.19 -46.01 10.86
C GLN A 459 33.81 -46.64 10.77
N ALA A 460 32.78 -45.89 10.33
CA ALA A 460 31.48 -46.38 9.95
C ALA A 460 31.46 -46.93 8.51
N PRO A 461 30.59 -47.91 8.17
CA PRO A 461 30.68 -48.67 6.93
C PRO A 461 30.21 -47.86 5.71
N LEU A 462 30.86 -48.22 4.57
CA LEU A 462 30.60 -47.71 3.23
C LEU A 462 29.12 -47.86 2.82
N GLN A 463 28.47 -46.75 2.54
CA GLN A 463 27.15 -46.71 1.85
C GLN A 463 27.38 -46.84 0.35
N GLU A 464 26.53 -47.66 -0.28
CA GLU A 464 26.44 -47.87 -1.74
C GLU A 464 26.14 -46.53 -2.49
N PRO A 465 26.62 -46.35 -3.73
CA PRO A 465 26.41 -45.15 -4.49
C PRO A 465 24.94 -45.04 -4.95
N MET A 466 24.27 -44.01 -4.49
CA MET A 466 23.00 -43.56 -5.05
C MET A 466 23.14 -43.19 -6.54
N PRO A 467 22.12 -43.45 -7.40
CA PRO A 467 22.19 -43.10 -8.81
C PRO A 467 22.32 -41.60 -9.00
N ALA A 468 23.19 -41.21 -9.89
CA ALA A 468 23.52 -39.85 -10.23
C ALA A 468 22.24 -39.06 -10.60
N GLN A 469 21.85 -38.18 -9.71
CA GLN A 469 20.92 -37.09 -10.08
C GLN A 469 21.63 -36.22 -11.10
N GLY A 470 20.98 -35.99 -12.22
CA GLY A 470 21.47 -35.19 -13.32
C GLY A 470 22.01 -33.84 -12.80
N ARG A 471 23.25 -33.56 -13.13
CA ARG A 471 23.84 -32.24 -12.95
C ARG A 471 23.02 -31.27 -13.75
N SER A 472 22.12 -30.55 -13.07
CA SER A 472 21.64 -29.27 -13.59
C SER A 472 22.88 -28.42 -13.78
N ASN A 473 23.15 -28.02 -15.02
CA ASN A 473 24.10 -26.94 -15.30
C ASN A 473 23.76 -25.78 -14.35
N PRO A 474 24.73 -25.14 -13.69
CA PRO A 474 24.46 -23.92 -12.97
C PRO A 474 23.83 -22.96 -13.99
N GLU A 475 22.57 -22.54 -13.75
CA GLU A 475 21.94 -21.51 -14.54
C GLU A 475 22.88 -20.30 -14.51
N LEU A 476 23.43 -19.98 -15.65
CA LEU A 476 24.27 -18.78 -15.83
C LEU A 476 23.43 -17.60 -15.32
N GLN A 477 24.02 -16.76 -14.50
CA GLN A 477 23.33 -15.57 -14.03
C GLN A 477 22.93 -14.74 -15.26
N PRO A 478 21.80 -14.05 -15.29
CA PRO A 478 21.28 -13.37 -16.48
C PRO A 478 22.25 -12.40 -17.17
N TRP A 479 23.28 -11.92 -16.47
CA TRP A 479 24.33 -11.06 -17.05
C TRP A 479 25.53 -11.85 -17.62
N GLU A 480 25.60 -13.14 -17.44
CA GLU A 480 26.66 -14.03 -17.95
C GLU A 480 26.31 -14.59 -19.34
N GLU A 481 25.03 -14.48 -19.75
CA GLU A 481 24.63 -14.83 -21.11
C GLU A 481 25.24 -13.86 -22.13
N PRO A 482 25.83 -14.36 -23.24
CA PRO A 482 26.36 -13.50 -24.28
C PRO A 482 25.26 -12.60 -24.88
N TRP A 483 25.58 -11.34 -25.07
CA TRP A 483 24.68 -10.35 -25.61
C TRP A 483 25.32 -9.52 -26.71
N GLN A 484 24.50 -8.95 -27.59
CA GLN A 484 24.94 -8.11 -28.71
C GLN A 484 24.01 -6.92 -28.91
N VAL A 485 24.57 -5.73 -29.08
CA VAL A 485 23.81 -4.56 -29.50
C VAL A 485 23.47 -4.69 -31.00
N GLN A 486 22.18 -4.77 -31.33
CA GLN A 486 21.69 -4.89 -32.71
C GLN A 486 21.48 -3.52 -33.37
N GLY A 487 21.39 -2.46 -32.59
CA GLY A 487 21.23 -1.12 -33.07
C GLY A 487 20.39 -0.21 -32.20
N GLU A 488 19.97 0.89 -32.75
CA GLU A 488 19.20 1.93 -32.10
C GLU A 488 17.85 2.15 -32.80
N LEU A 489 16.75 2.16 -32.06
CA LEU A 489 15.41 2.47 -32.55
C LEU A 489 15.02 3.90 -32.18
N PHE A 490 14.55 4.68 -33.20
CA PHE A 490 14.04 6.04 -32.99
C PHE A 490 15.04 6.99 -32.32
N HIS A 491 16.32 6.69 -32.39
CA HIS A 491 17.37 7.43 -31.67
C HIS A 491 17.08 7.60 -30.16
N THR A 492 16.35 6.65 -29.59
CA THR A 492 15.90 6.68 -28.18
C THR A 492 16.15 5.36 -27.47
N TYR A 493 15.93 4.25 -28.16
CA TYR A 493 16.02 2.92 -27.56
C TYR A 493 17.18 2.11 -28.15
N VAL A 494 18.02 1.55 -27.28
CA VAL A 494 19.05 0.58 -27.68
C VAL A 494 18.42 -0.80 -27.72
N MET A 495 18.57 -1.50 -28.84
CA MET A 495 18.10 -2.87 -29.01
C MET A 495 19.25 -3.85 -28.78
N VAL A 496 19.08 -4.74 -27.82
CA VAL A 496 20.09 -5.75 -27.44
C VAL A 496 19.45 -7.12 -27.57
N GLU A 497 20.16 -8.04 -28.20
CA GLU A 497 19.83 -9.45 -28.25
C GLU A 497 20.63 -10.20 -27.19
N GLN A 498 19.96 -11.05 -26.40
CA GLN A 498 20.55 -11.86 -25.36
C GLN A 498 19.84 -13.21 -25.32
N GLY A 499 20.50 -14.26 -25.80
CA GLY A 499 19.90 -15.59 -25.89
C GLY A 499 18.62 -15.61 -26.74
N ASP A 500 17.50 -15.98 -26.13
CA ASP A 500 16.16 -16.02 -26.75
C ASP A 500 15.33 -14.75 -26.52
N LYS A 501 15.95 -13.68 -26.05
CA LYS A 501 15.31 -12.43 -25.66
C LYS A 501 15.89 -11.24 -26.44
N ALA A 502 15.01 -10.27 -26.72
CA ALA A 502 15.40 -8.93 -27.15
C ALA A 502 15.08 -7.94 -26.03
N LEU A 503 16.04 -7.10 -25.70
CA LEU A 503 15.86 -6.00 -24.76
C LEU A 503 15.75 -4.68 -25.52
N LEU A 504 14.78 -3.86 -25.14
CA LEU A 504 14.68 -2.47 -25.57
C LEU A 504 15.02 -1.60 -24.37
N ILE A 505 16.15 -0.92 -24.43
CA ILE A 505 16.71 -0.09 -23.35
C ILE A 505 16.49 1.38 -23.70
N ASP A 506 15.81 2.12 -22.83
CA ASP A 506 15.73 3.58 -22.93
C ASP A 506 17.07 4.18 -22.51
N LYS A 507 17.87 4.63 -23.49
CA LYS A 507 19.22 5.15 -23.27
C LYS A 507 19.24 6.40 -22.39
N HIS A 508 18.22 7.28 -22.53
CA HIS A 508 18.10 8.49 -21.72
C HIS A 508 17.85 8.11 -20.26
N ALA A 509 16.84 7.27 -20.01
CA ALA A 509 16.48 6.81 -18.67
C ALA A 509 17.61 6.03 -17.98
N ALA A 510 18.35 5.20 -18.73
CA ALA A 510 19.49 4.47 -18.22
C ALA A 510 20.65 5.40 -17.82
N HIS A 511 20.99 6.35 -18.68
CA HIS A 511 22.07 7.29 -18.43
C HIS A 511 21.72 8.29 -17.33
N GLU A 512 20.45 8.74 -17.24
CA GLU A 512 19.94 9.57 -16.14
C GLU A 512 20.14 8.88 -14.79
N ARG A 513 19.84 7.59 -14.70
CA ARG A 513 20.03 6.81 -13.48
C ARG A 513 21.51 6.63 -13.12
N ALA A 514 22.33 6.28 -14.07
CA ALA A 514 23.77 6.14 -13.86
C ALA A 514 24.39 7.46 -13.34
N ASN A 515 24.00 8.60 -13.95
CA ASN A 515 24.43 9.91 -13.48
C ASN A 515 23.91 10.22 -12.08
N PHE A 516 22.64 9.91 -11.78
CA PHE A 516 22.09 10.12 -10.45
C PHE A 516 22.87 9.34 -9.37
N ASP A 517 23.15 8.07 -9.61
CA ASP A 517 23.90 7.24 -8.66
C ASP A 517 25.34 7.74 -8.50
N ARG A 518 25.99 8.17 -9.59
CA ARG A 518 27.32 8.81 -9.55
C ARG A 518 27.34 10.09 -8.73
N LEU A 519 26.37 11.00 -8.97
CA LEU A 519 26.25 12.26 -8.26
C LEU A 519 25.89 12.08 -6.77
N LYS A 520 25.23 10.97 -6.43
CA LYS A 520 24.83 10.64 -5.06
C LYS A 520 25.97 10.04 -4.25
N ALA A 521 27.01 9.51 -4.88
CA ALA A 521 28.15 8.89 -4.20
C ALA A 521 28.78 9.89 -3.19
N ALA A 522 29.21 9.37 -2.04
CA ALA A 522 29.70 10.21 -0.94
C ALA A 522 31.02 10.92 -1.27
N ASP A 523 31.81 10.32 -2.16
CA ASP A 523 33.11 10.78 -2.64
C ASP A 523 33.06 11.56 -3.95
N TYR A 524 31.82 11.88 -4.45
CA TYR A 524 31.66 12.63 -5.68
C TYR A 524 32.26 14.04 -5.54
N GLN A 525 33.23 14.34 -6.41
CA GLN A 525 33.77 15.69 -6.63
C GLN A 525 33.39 16.14 -8.05
N PRO A 526 32.64 17.25 -8.17
CA PRO A 526 32.27 17.78 -9.48
C PRO A 526 33.50 18.26 -10.24
N MET A 527 33.61 17.90 -11.50
CA MET A 527 34.46 18.66 -12.42
C MET A 527 33.74 19.97 -12.72
N VAL A 528 34.46 21.07 -12.50
CA VAL A 528 33.90 22.41 -12.57
C VAL A 528 34.51 23.17 -13.72
N GLN A 529 33.66 23.76 -14.59
CA GLN A 529 34.08 24.69 -15.60
C GLN A 529 33.94 26.13 -15.12
N GLN A 530 34.98 26.92 -15.29
CA GLN A 530 34.93 28.36 -15.09
C GLN A 530 34.34 29.01 -16.34
N LEU A 531 33.32 29.82 -16.17
CA LEU A 531 32.66 30.52 -17.24
C LEU A 531 33.43 31.77 -17.62
N LEU A 532 33.85 31.91 -18.88
CA LEU A 532 34.53 33.09 -19.38
C LEU A 532 33.69 34.37 -19.22
N VAL A 533 32.37 34.21 -19.39
CA VAL A 533 31.38 35.23 -19.13
C VAL A 533 30.39 34.68 -18.13
N PRO A 534 30.22 35.34 -16.94
CA PRO A 534 29.23 34.87 -15.97
C PRO A 534 27.82 34.83 -16.58
N VAL A 535 27.08 33.76 -16.31
CA VAL A 535 25.66 33.67 -16.68
C VAL A 535 24.86 34.49 -15.68
N THR A 536 24.27 35.59 -16.15
CA THR A 536 23.43 36.48 -15.32
C THR A 536 21.95 36.27 -15.68
N PHE A 537 21.10 36.12 -14.67
CA PHE A 537 19.67 35.98 -14.85
C PHE A 537 18.89 36.62 -13.69
N THR A 538 17.61 36.92 -13.93
CA THR A 538 16.74 37.57 -12.96
C THR A 538 15.59 36.63 -12.57
N PRO A 539 15.73 35.79 -11.52
CA PRO A 539 14.67 34.93 -11.05
C PRO A 539 13.52 35.70 -10.41
N ALA A 540 12.34 35.09 -10.30
CA ALA A 540 11.27 35.65 -9.48
C ALA A 540 11.73 35.79 -8.02
N PRO A 541 11.21 36.77 -7.25
CA PRO A 541 11.68 37.03 -5.87
C PRO A 541 11.67 35.77 -4.98
N GLU A 542 10.67 34.92 -5.13
CA GLU A 542 10.53 33.68 -4.39
C GLU A 542 11.56 32.61 -4.81
N GLU A 543 11.85 32.51 -6.11
CA GLU A 543 12.88 31.61 -6.66
C GLU A 543 14.27 32.04 -6.23
N ARG A 544 14.50 33.36 -6.24
CA ARG A 544 15.75 33.98 -5.75
C ARG A 544 16.02 33.63 -4.30
N ALA A 545 15.02 33.78 -3.43
CA ALA A 545 15.16 33.46 -2.01
C ALA A 545 15.57 31.99 -1.80
N VAL A 546 14.94 31.06 -2.50
CA VAL A 546 15.28 29.61 -2.45
C VAL A 546 16.70 29.35 -2.93
N LEU A 547 17.13 29.96 -4.05
CA LEU A 547 18.48 29.77 -4.58
C LEU A 547 19.55 30.29 -3.64
N LEU A 548 19.32 31.45 -3.01
CA LEU A 548 20.25 32.05 -2.03
C LEU A 548 20.34 31.20 -0.75
N GLU A 549 19.24 30.63 -0.29
CA GLU A 549 19.22 29.70 0.84
C GLU A 549 20.05 28.43 0.56
N GLN A 550 20.06 27.96 -0.70
CA GLN A 550 20.72 26.72 -1.11
C GLN A 550 22.16 26.95 -1.65
N LEU A 551 22.75 28.14 -1.52
CA LEU A 551 24.12 28.40 -1.98
C LEU A 551 25.17 27.39 -1.47
N PRO A 552 25.17 26.96 -0.18
CA PRO A 552 26.13 25.99 0.30
C PRO A 552 25.98 24.61 -0.39
N LEU A 553 24.74 24.23 -0.72
CA LEU A 553 24.44 23.00 -1.43
C LEU A 553 24.90 23.12 -2.89
N LEU A 554 24.58 24.21 -3.57
CA LEU A 554 24.95 24.45 -4.96
C LEU A 554 26.48 24.48 -5.14
N ALA A 555 27.23 25.07 -4.20
CA ALA A 555 28.68 25.08 -4.21
C ALA A 555 29.29 23.66 -4.17
N ARG A 556 28.72 22.73 -3.42
CA ARG A 556 29.15 21.32 -3.37
C ARG A 556 28.99 20.60 -4.71
N PHE A 557 28.10 21.09 -5.57
CA PHE A 557 27.86 20.55 -6.91
C PHE A 557 28.54 21.35 -8.01
N GLY A 558 29.44 22.30 -7.66
CA GLY A 558 30.27 23.03 -8.61
C GLY A 558 29.69 24.33 -9.12
N PHE A 559 28.61 24.85 -8.54
CA PHE A 559 28.09 26.17 -8.86
C PHE A 559 28.68 27.21 -7.94
N GLU A 560 29.33 28.22 -8.51
CA GLU A 560 29.69 29.42 -7.82
C GLU A 560 28.73 30.54 -8.27
N MET A 561 27.81 30.89 -7.37
CA MET A 561 26.76 31.87 -7.64
C MET A 561 26.79 33.00 -6.63
N GLU A 562 26.59 34.23 -7.09
CA GLU A 562 26.58 35.43 -6.27
C GLU A 562 25.42 36.37 -6.64
N GLU A 563 25.10 37.28 -5.74
CA GLU A 563 24.14 38.34 -6.02
C GLU A 563 24.74 39.35 -6.98
N PHE A 564 23.99 39.74 -8.03
CA PHE A 564 24.36 40.71 -9.00
C PHE A 564 23.31 41.82 -9.03
N GLY A 565 23.59 42.90 -8.31
CA GLY A 565 22.63 44.00 -8.10
C GLY A 565 21.47 43.58 -7.19
N THR A 566 20.32 44.25 -7.34
CA THR A 566 19.18 44.09 -6.41
C THR A 566 18.29 42.90 -6.73
N ALA A 567 18.24 42.41 -7.97
CA ALA A 567 17.30 41.40 -8.42
C ALA A 567 17.94 40.22 -9.17
N ALA A 568 19.13 40.42 -9.76
CA ALA A 568 19.79 39.41 -10.56
C ALA A 568 20.75 38.54 -9.75
N LEU A 569 21.06 37.36 -10.27
CA LEU A 569 22.09 36.43 -9.80
C LEU A 569 23.12 36.25 -10.94
N ALA A 570 24.38 36.06 -10.57
CA ALA A 570 25.47 35.73 -11.50
C ALA A 570 26.10 34.40 -11.13
N VAL A 571 26.25 33.50 -12.12
CA VAL A 571 26.93 32.21 -11.98
C VAL A 571 28.30 32.33 -12.65
N ARG A 572 29.36 32.11 -11.88
CA ARG A 572 30.75 32.16 -12.35
C ARG A 572 31.32 30.81 -12.73
N SER A 573 30.88 29.77 -12.05
CA SER A 573 31.26 28.40 -12.38
C SER A 573 30.08 27.46 -12.32
N ALA A 574 30.15 26.40 -13.10
CA ALA A 574 29.12 25.37 -13.15
C ALA A 574 29.79 23.99 -13.40
N PRO A 575 29.07 22.86 -13.14
CA PRO A 575 29.55 21.53 -13.53
C PRO A 575 29.85 21.47 -15.04
N ASP A 576 30.89 20.72 -15.41
CA ASP A 576 31.41 20.61 -16.79
C ASP A 576 30.41 20.03 -17.80
N TYR A 577 29.44 19.26 -17.34
CA TYR A 577 28.39 18.64 -18.16
C TYR A 577 27.19 19.54 -18.44
N LEU A 578 27.18 20.78 -17.92
CA LEU A 578 26.12 21.77 -18.14
C LEU A 578 26.60 22.85 -19.11
N ASP A 579 25.93 22.95 -20.24
CA ASP A 579 26.18 24.06 -21.17
C ASP A 579 25.73 25.40 -20.56
N ALA A 580 26.42 26.48 -20.88
CA ALA A 580 26.10 27.82 -20.36
C ALA A 580 24.63 28.23 -20.55
N GLY A 581 24.01 27.84 -21.67
CA GLY A 581 22.60 28.11 -21.97
C GLY A 581 21.60 27.24 -21.14
N GLU A 582 22.06 26.19 -20.47
CA GLU A 582 21.22 25.31 -19.65
C GLU A 582 21.32 25.64 -18.13
N ILE A 583 22.26 26.47 -17.71
CA ILE A 583 22.49 26.83 -16.29
C ILE A 583 21.27 27.54 -15.72
N GLU A 584 20.79 28.61 -16.34
CA GLU A 584 19.61 29.35 -15.88
C GLU A 584 18.36 28.46 -15.81
N PRO A 585 17.95 27.74 -16.89
CA PRO A 585 16.80 26.85 -16.83
C PRO A 585 16.91 25.77 -15.74
N ALA A 586 18.11 25.21 -15.50
CA ALA A 586 18.33 24.21 -14.46
C ALA A 586 18.13 24.75 -13.05
N LEU A 587 18.69 25.93 -12.77
CA LEU A 587 18.56 26.59 -11.47
C LEU A 587 17.12 27.04 -11.18
N LEU A 588 16.42 27.57 -12.19
CA LEU A 588 15.01 27.96 -12.04
C LEU A 588 14.09 26.73 -11.85
N GLU A 589 14.34 25.64 -12.55
CA GLU A 589 13.62 24.41 -12.36
C GLU A 589 13.83 23.84 -10.95
N LEU A 590 15.06 23.84 -10.44
CA LEU A 590 15.41 23.45 -9.09
C LEU A 590 14.65 24.29 -8.06
N ALA A 591 14.68 25.62 -8.18
CA ALA A 591 13.99 26.52 -7.25
C ALA A 591 12.47 26.26 -7.22
N ARG A 592 11.86 26.03 -8.38
CA ARG A 592 10.43 25.68 -8.47
C ARG A 592 10.11 24.35 -7.80
N ARG A 593 10.93 23.33 -8.00
CA ARG A 593 10.75 22.00 -7.39
C ARG A 593 10.85 22.07 -5.87
N ILE A 594 11.88 22.71 -5.32
CA ILE A 594 12.04 22.89 -3.87
C ILE A 594 10.83 23.63 -3.28
N ARG A 595 10.32 24.65 -3.97
CA ARG A 595 9.14 25.40 -3.53
C ARG A 595 7.86 24.54 -3.51
N VAL A 596 7.65 23.69 -4.50
CA VAL A 596 6.46 22.80 -4.60
C VAL A 596 6.51 21.69 -3.56
N THR A 597 7.67 21.13 -3.27
CA THR A 597 7.83 20.10 -2.24
C THR A 597 7.66 20.65 -0.83
N GLY A 598 7.74 21.98 -0.65
CA GLY A 598 7.49 22.66 0.63
C GLY A 598 8.45 22.23 1.76
N SER A 599 9.52 21.55 1.39
CA SER A 599 10.44 20.93 2.32
C SER A 599 11.59 21.88 2.63
N ALA A 600 11.61 22.40 3.84
CA ALA A 600 12.78 23.02 4.43
C ALA A 600 13.87 21.99 4.80
N ASP A 601 13.68 20.71 4.48
CA ASP A 601 14.61 19.63 4.75
C ASP A 601 15.79 19.66 3.76
N PRO A 602 17.04 19.81 4.23
CA PRO A 602 18.23 19.82 3.37
C PRO A 602 18.41 18.56 2.52
N GLN A 603 17.90 17.41 2.98
CA GLN A 603 17.96 16.16 2.24
C GLN A 603 17.05 16.18 1.01
N SER A 604 15.84 16.71 1.16
CA SER A 604 14.90 16.84 0.04
C SER A 604 15.42 17.83 -1.02
N ALA A 605 16.01 18.95 -0.61
CA ALA A 605 16.63 19.92 -1.51
C ALA A 605 17.80 19.28 -2.28
N ARG A 606 18.62 18.47 -1.60
CA ARG A 606 19.71 17.71 -2.22
C ARG A 606 19.20 16.71 -3.26
N ASP A 607 18.18 15.92 -2.91
CA ASP A 607 17.62 14.93 -3.82
C ASP A 607 17.02 15.60 -5.08
N GLU A 608 16.33 16.73 -4.96
CA GLU A 608 15.80 17.50 -6.10
C GLU A 608 16.92 18.07 -6.99
N LEU A 609 18.01 18.54 -6.38
CA LEU A 609 19.19 18.98 -7.14
C LEU A 609 19.80 17.78 -7.90
N LEU A 610 20.01 16.64 -7.25
CA LEU A 610 20.52 15.43 -7.88
C LEU A 610 19.68 14.98 -9.07
N HIS A 611 18.34 15.01 -8.93
CA HIS A 611 17.42 14.69 -10.02
C HIS A 611 17.57 15.65 -11.20
N THR A 612 17.58 16.95 -10.93
CA THR A 612 17.72 17.97 -11.98
C THR A 612 19.06 17.84 -12.71
N MET A 613 20.14 17.65 -11.96
CA MET A 613 21.47 17.53 -12.53
C MET A 613 21.66 16.21 -13.32
N ALA A 614 21.16 15.09 -12.82
CA ALA A 614 21.23 13.80 -13.51
C ALA A 614 20.48 13.83 -14.84
N CYS A 615 19.31 14.46 -14.87
CA CYS A 615 18.51 14.62 -16.08
C CYS A 615 19.23 15.52 -17.13
N LYS A 616 19.83 16.63 -16.68
CA LYS A 616 20.59 17.53 -17.58
C LYS A 616 21.87 16.91 -18.13
N ALA A 617 22.55 16.09 -17.33
CA ALA A 617 23.75 15.36 -17.71
C ALA A 617 23.48 14.11 -18.55
N ALA A 618 22.20 13.69 -18.73
CA ALA A 618 21.85 12.49 -19.46
C ALA A 618 21.89 12.71 -20.99
N ILE A 619 22.21 11.64 -21.73
CA ILE A 619 22.10 11.59 -23.19
C ILE A 619 20.66 11.95 -23.58
N LYS A 620 20.48 12.93 -24.45
CA LYS A 620 19.15 13.39 -24.86
C LYS A 620 18.49 12.39 -25.82
N GLY A 621 17.21 12.14 -25.63
CA GLY A 621 16.40 11.37 -26.58
C GLY A 621 16.43 12.05 -27.98
N GLY A 622 16.55 11.25 -29.04
CA GLY A 622 16.67 11.75 -30.40
C GLY A 622 18.09 12.07 -30.86
N GLN A 623 19.08 12.07 -29.98
CA GLN A 623 20.49 12.24 -30.34
C GLN A 623 21.06 10.92 -30.85
N ARG A 624 21.83 10.94 -31.93
CA ARG A 624 22.58 9.77 -32.41
C ARG A 624 23.81 9.56 -31.56
N ASN A 625 23.99 8.35 -31.11
CA ASN A 625 25.15 7.95 -30.31
C ASN A 625 26.04 6.96 -31.07
N GLY A 626 27.32 6.95 -30.71
CA GLY A 626 28.29 6.01 -31.28
C GLY A 626 28.06 4.58 -30.77
N PRO A 627 28.54 3.55 -31.52
CA PRO A 627 28.38 2.15 -31.09
C PRO A 627 28.95 1.86 -29.68
N GLN A 628 30.06 2.49 -29.33
CA GLN A 628 30.70 2.34 -28.04
C GLN A 628 29.84 2.86 -26.88
N GLU A 629 29.20 4.03 -27.07
CA GLU A 629 28.29 4.62 -26.09
C GLU A 629 27.03 3.75 -25.88
N LEU A 630 26.47 3.21 -26.99
CA LEU A 630 25.34 2.30 -26.94
C LEU A 630 25.69 0.99 -26.19
N GLU A 631 26.88 0.49 -26.42
CA GLU A 631 27.38 -0.71 -25.74
C GLU A 631 27.61 -0.47 -24.23
N GLU A 632 28.08 0.72 -23.84
CA GLU A 632 28.23 1.11 -22.44
C GLU A 632 26.87 1.19 -21.73
N VAL A 633 25.88 1.81 -22.36
CA VAL A 633 24.50 1.85 -21.85
C VAL A 633 23.94 0.43 -21.69
N ALA A 634 24.15 -0.44 -22.69
CA ALA A 634 23.71 -1.84 -22.62
C ALA A 634 24.39 -2.58 -21.45
N ARG A 635 25.69 -2.41 -21.27
CA ARG A 635 26.46 -3.03 -20.19
C ARG A 635 25.96 -2.61 -18.81
N MET A 636 25.70 -1.32 -18.58
CA MET A 636 25.16 -0.80 -17.32
C MET A 636 23.81 -1.45 -16.96
N VAL A 637 22.94 -1.64 -17.94
CA VAL A 637 21.61 -2.23 -17.73
C VAL A 637 21.70 -3.74 -17.55
N LEU A 638 22.54 -4.42 -18.34
CA LEU A 638 22.69 -5.87 -18.29
C LEU A 638 23.37 -6.33 -17.02
N SER A 639 24.33 -5.58 -16.48
CA SER A 639 24.94 -5.85 -15.16
C SER A 639 23.96 -5.76 -13.99
N GLY A 640 22.74 -5.23 -14.23
CA GLY A 640 21.74 -5.02 -13.18
C GLY A 640 21.99 -3.78 -12.31
N ALA A 641 23.03 -2.99 -12.59
CA ALA A 641 23.31 -1.76 -11.86
C ALA A 641 22.21 -0.71 -12.07
N VAL A 642 21.63 -0.67 -13.28
CA VAL A 642 20.59 0.30 -13.64
C VAL A 642 19.32 -0.44 -14.06
N ARG A 643 18.25 -0.32 -13.26
CA ARG A 643 16.94 -0.96 -13.53
C ARG A 643 15.81 0.02 -13.74
N TYR A 644 15.81 1.09 -12.94
CA TYR A 644 14.79 2.14 -12.97
C TYR A 644 15.46 3.49 -13.08
N CYS A 645 14.89 4.40 -13.84
CA CYS A 645 15.35 5.79 -13.83
C CYS A 645 15.06 6.43 -12.43
N PRO A 646 15.66 7.58 -12.11
CA PRO A 646 15.40 8.24 -10.82
C PRO A 646 13.93 8.56 -10.57
N HIS A 647 13.11 8.66 -11.63
CA HIS A 647 11.67 8.88 -11.58
C HIS A 647 10.87 7.57 -11.41
N GLY A 648 11.51 6.40 -11.30
CA GLY A 648 10.89 5.09 -11.10
C GLY A 648 10.31 4.43 -12.36
N ARG A 649 10.68 4.90 -13.58
CA ARG A 649 10.33 4.20 -14.81
C ARG A 649 11.34 3.10 -15.10
N PRO A 650 10.91 1.91 -15.57
CA PRO A 650 11.84 0.89 -15.98
C PRO A 650 12.71 1.41 -17.15
N VAL A 651 14.01 1.12 -17.10
CA VAL A 651 14.96 1.53 -18.14
C VAL A 651 15.03 0.53 -19.29
N ALA A 652 14.57 -0.70 -19.09
CA ALA A 652 14.54 -1.73 -20.11
C ALA A 652 13.26 -2.55 -20.03
N ILE A 653 12.82 -3.05 -21.20
CA ILE A 653 11.75 -4.02 -21.33
C ILE A 653 12.26 -5.23 -22.10
N GLU A 654 11.82 -6.41 -21.73
CA GLU A 654 12.14 -7.68 -22.42
C GLU A 654 11.04 -8.09 -23.37
N LEU A 655 11.43 -8.65 -24.50
CA LEU A 655 10.59 -9.25 -25.50
C LEU A 655 11.13 -10.63 -25.82
N THR A 656 10.44 -11.70 -25.45
CA THR A 656 10.89 -13.06 -25.73
C THR A 656 10.60 -13.47 -27.16
N ARG A 657 11.43 -14.39 -27.69
CA ARG A 657 11.24 -14.98 -29.02
C ARG A 657 9.87 -15.62 -29.17
N ALA A 658 9.42 -16.36 -28.13
CA ALA A 658 8.11 -16.97 -28.10
C ALA A 658 6.95 -15.95 -28.20
N GLN A 659 7.08 -14.78 -27.55
CA GLN A 659 6.10 -13.69 -27.67
C GLN A 659 6.02 -13.13 -29.08
N LEU A 660 7.17 -12.96 -29.76
CA LEU A 660 7.22 -12.52 -31.14
C LEU A 660 6.63 -13.56 -32.09
N GLU A 661 7.01 -14.83 -31.97
CA GLU A 661 6.51 -15.92 -32.80
C GLU A 661 4.98 -16.08 -32.68
N LYS A 662 4.46 -15.94 -31.46
CA LYS A 662 3.00 -15.93 -31.22
C LYS A 662 2.28 -14.78 -31.96
N GLN A 663 2.89 -13.56 -32.01
CA GLN A 663 2.31 -12.45 -32.76
C GLN A 663 2.29 -12.71 -34.27
N PHE A 664 3.30 -13.41 -34.79
CA PHE A 664 3.37 -13.80 -36.21
C PHE A 664 2.60 -15.10 -36.53
N LYS A 665 1.85 -15.65 -35.52
CA LYS A 665 1.09 -16.91 -35.66
C LYS A 665 1.96 -18.07 -36.20
N ARG A 666 3.20 -18.17 -35.71
CA ARG A 666 4.15 -19.22 -36.11
C ARG A 666 4.15 -20.41 -35.15
N THR A 667 3.40 -20.35 -34.07
CA THR A 667 3.19 -21.44 -33.08
C THR A 667 1.72 -21.59 -32.80
#